data_b60a3f1c34eb97adda5a38f1636d0697
#
_entry.id   b60a3f1c34eb97adda5a38f1636d0697
#
_cell.length_a   1.000
_cell.length_b   1.000
_cell.length_c   1.000
_cell.angle_alpha   90.00
_cell.angle_beta   90.00
_cell.angle_gamma   90.00
#
_symmetry.space_group_name_H-M   'P 1'
#
loop_
_entity.id
_entity.type
_entity.pdbx_description
1 polymer ?
#
loop_
_entity_poly.entity_id
_entity_poly.type
_entity_poly.pdbx_seq_one_letter_code
_entity_poly.pdbx_strand_id
1 'polypeptide(L)'
;MRKSGMRFISAALAACMMASVLPVSAFASGGGTATDPESSISTRAAVTGTVLKGGETIRNGGEYILRGNYTQQIIIDSTEPVTINIDGNVNYTVTGDWYYTRGLLYVKKVPELTINGTGATVTGQGRAFLYSDNKNNSLPEWKINVVGGTYTTQSDTFDFYAGNASYTTKVSMEQVTATGYRAVAIDYCDVEIANSDFYGTETDLEDYENSGAITVRDAEVTLNNVTATAVGENSELASIGMEGGTVTVNGGTYYSWINNSHYGINGKITLNNVTTQGGIFNEEELTINGGTHTSDGCVVYTYFDGYSSHSSKTLIHGGTFISSNTKNGSDNCTIGIDNGECYIDETYSTTKIQNAASDSAAIYRKGGSVEINAGTVIAPNGSAIKTSRGCVTVNGGELRGKYGLYDEDGTYDDSNQPKINGGTISGTVADIYLGKETYYDSTVLIGRDYDQELTVLVENPSNGRKITVETPDVDDGESSYVPYQQNLKLVSLNPGYTIGIGEQRYWDDQSSEYRCLVAQNTVTAQNATAKADLGEGEKTLTTSDLVECGKTVTITANAPAATAPAADSPDTVFANWKTDNDLTINGDATDSKVNGSAEHELTFTMPSEPVSVTAVDQYKITIKGGKQYGDTAENEDGTYYYYAKAGDTVQLAFAGENGSHWSWNNAELPDGVINAADDEPAHFTMPANAVTIEASAESKPVIPRAYRVQVQLPADVAFAEDAAPVTVSVPDTTGTDENPKPDRTSTTALGAEPEQLVTLKFDAATLPDGYTFGQWVVTQLLPEQTTVEVTAVSDLEATFSMPASPVTVTFTVNAPVEPEPDPEPSGDGGTGAVIAGALIGGTAYLLGTRAWLEGTYGYVPANRMELALGLWKRANCPAPVSTELYADIGQNDADAQAAARWCVEQGLLKDYHEQNDDGTETVTFKPGRYVARPYALTRWYQLEKLLDEQQAAQAETPAEAPAQISET
;
A
#
# COMPACT_ATOMS: atom_id res chain seq x y z
N MET A 1 -15.87 37.05 9.28
CA MET A 1 -16.10 36.91 10.71
C MET A 1 -15.84 35.51 11.25
N ARG A 2 -14.76 34.83 10.83
CA ARG A 2 -14.39 33.46 11.30
C ARG A 2 -12.92 33.33 11.77
N LYS A 3 -12.17 34.40 11.84
CA LYS A 3 -10.77 34.42 12.32
C LYS A 3 -10.55 34.79 13.80
N SER A 4 -11.61 35.20 14.51
CA SER A 4 -11.48 35.62 15.93
C SER A 4 -11.81 34.53 16.96
N GLY A 5 -12.37 33.39 16.55
CA GLY A 5 -12.73 32.28 17.46
C GLY A 5 -11.60 31.32 17.80
N MET A 6 -10.63 31.16 16.90
CA MET A 6 -9.52 30.22 17.12
C MET A 6 -8.39 30.76 18.02
N ARG A 7 -8.22 32.09 18.05
CA ARG A 7 -7.20 32.71 18.93
C ARG A 7 -7.51 32.60 20.43
N PHE A 8 -8.79 32.45 20.81
CA PHE A 8 -9.17 32.25 22.22
C PHE A 8 -8.97 30.82 22.74
N ILE A 9 -9.01 29.84 21.87
CA ILE A 9 -8.82 28.42 22.26
C ILE A 9 -7.34 28.12 22.46
N SER A 10 -6.45 28.65 21.61
CA SER A 10 -5.01 28.48 21.74
C SER A 10 -4.43 29.14 22.98
N ALA A 11 -4.93 30.34 23.34
CA ALA A 11 -4.50 31.00 24.56
C ALA A 11 -5.02 30.31 25.85
N ALA A 12 -6.21 29.70 25.80
CA ALA A 12 -6.75 28.92 26.91
C ALA A 12 -6.02 27.57 27.11
N LEU A 13 -5.60 26.91 26.03
CA LEU A 13 -4.81 25.68 26.10
C LEU A 13 -3.39 25.96 26.62
N ALA A 14 -2.76 27.04 26.19
CA ALA A 14 -1.45 27.45 26.70
C ALA A 14 -1.50 27.84 28.19
N ALA A 15 -2.56 28.47 28.64
CA ALA A 15 -2.78 28.80 30.05
C ALA A 15 -3.09 27.56 30.90
N CYS A 16 -3.79 26.55 30.36
CA CYS A 16 -4.04 25.28 31.05
C CYS A 16 -2.77 24.39 31.12
N MET A 17 -1.91 24.39 30.09
CA MET A 17 -0.63 23.66 30.15
C MET A 17 0.38 24.33 31.09
N MET A 18 0.39 25.65 31.22
CA MET A 18 1.23 26.34 32.20
C MET A 18 0.75 26.11 33.66
N ALA A 19 -0.51 25.80 33.89
CA ALA A 19 -1.04 25.48 35.22
C ALA A 19 -0.82 24.04 35.66
N SER A 20 -0.46 23.12 34.74
CA SER A 20 -0.25 21.70 35.04
C SER A 20 1.23 21.31 35.26
N VAL A 21 2.18 22.24 35.11
CA VAL A 21 3.61 22.00 35.37
C VAL A 21 4.01 22.73 36.65
N LEU A 22 3.35 22.43 37.75
CA LEU A 22 3.89 22.68 39.08
C LEU A 22 4.60 21.40 39.52
N PRO A 23 5.85 21.48 40.00
CA PRO A 23 6.59 20.31 40.46
C PRO A 23 5.86 19.70 41.68
N VAL A 24 5.39 18.47 41.52
CA VAL A 24 4.98 17.66 42.67
C VAL A 24 6.26 17.28 43.42
N SER A 25 6.64 18.10 44.40
CA SER A 25 7.66 17.75 45.35
C SER A 25 7.24 16.51 46.14
N ALA A 26 8.11 15.51 46.15
CA ALA A 26 7.99 14.24 46.78
C ALA A 26 7.46 14.34 48.22
N PHE A 27 6.34 13.63 48.50
CA PHE A 27 5.94 13.33 49.89
C PHE A 27 6.85 12.23 50.42
N ALA A 28 7.82 12.65 51.28
CA ALA A 28 8.47 11.74 52.20
C ALA A 28 7.56 11.53 53.40
N SER A 29 7.12 10.31 53.64
CA SER A 29 6.40 9.92 54.84
C SER A 29 7.35 9.88 56.04
N GLY A 30 7.18 10.81 56.97
CA GLY A 30 7.82 10.76 58.27
C GLY A 30 6.85 11.37 59.29
N GLY A 31 6.26 10.53 60.13
CA GLY A 31 5.41 10.96 61.24
C GLY A 31 6.18 11.70 62.29
N GLY A 32 5.71 12.89 62.66
CA GLY A 32 6.18 13.69 63.77
C GLY A 32 5.17 14.73 64.19
N THR A 33 4.84 14.77 65.38
CA THR A 33 3.83 15.55 66.11
C THR A 33 3.85 17.05 65.85
N ALA A 34 2.68 17.64 65.72
CA ALA A 34 2.44 19.04 65.54
C ALA A 34 3.01 19.91 66.67
N THR A 35 3.89 20.83 66.37
CA THR A 35 4.13 22.05 67.15
C THR A 35 4.06 23.23 66.19
N ASP A 36 3.39 24.30 66.60
CA ASP A 36 3.10 25.54 65.83
C ASP A 36 4.32 26.00 65.00
N PRO A 37 4.16 26.38 63.73
CA PRO A 37 5.21 27.06 63.01
C PRO A 37 5.16 28.56 63.30
N GLU A 38 6.04 29.02 64.16
CA GLU A 38 6.48 30.40 64.07
C GLU A 38 7.00 30.64 62.65
N SER A 39 6.45 31.66 61.96
CA SER A 39 6.87 32.11 60.65
C SER A 39 8.37 32.46 60.66
N SER A 40 9.22 31.54 60.23
CA SER A 40 10.58 31.87 59.81
C SER A 40 10.48 32.61 58.47
N ILE A 41 10.34 33.90 58.53
CA ILE A 41 10.73 34.78 57.39
C ILE A 41 12.24 34.54 57.22
N SER A 42 12.59 33.73 56.23
CA SER A 42 13.99 33.64 55.76
C SER A 42 14.36 35.06 55.35
N THR A 43 15.09 35.75 56.16
CA THR A 43 15.72 37.02 55.83
C THR A 43 16.72 36.75 54.73
N ARG A 44 16.34 36.98 53.47
CA ARG A 44 17.24 36.98 52.34
C ARG A 44 18.42 37.87 52.69
N ALA A 45 19.64 37.37 52.60
CA ALA A 45 20.83 38.18 52.85
C ALA A 45 20.78 39.45 52.05
N ALA A 46 21.05 40.60 52.65
CA ALA A 46 20.98 41.90 51.94
C ALA A 46 21.87 41.87 50.71
N VAL A 47 21.25 42.05 49.55
CA VAL A 47 21.99 42.09 48.25
C VAL A 47 22.93 43.29 48.28
N THR A 48 24.25 43.01 48.14
CA THR A 48 25.28 44.04 48.16
C THR A 48 25.61 44.48 46.72
N GLY A 49 25.97 45.74 46.52
CA GLY A 49 26.41 46.24 45.21
C GLY A 49 25.84 47.60 44.82
N THR A 50 26.28 48.13 43.69
CA THR A 50 25.84 49.41 43.14
C THR A 50 24.54 49.23 42.35
N VAL A 51 23.48 49.96 42.72
CA VAL A 51 22.18 49.83 41.99
C VAL A 51 22.28 50.47 40.58
N LEU A 52 21.98 49.68 39.58
CA LEU A 52 21.93 50.07 38.16
C LEU A 52 20.67 50.91 37.89
N LYS A 53 20.77 51.93 37.03
CA LYS A 53 19.69 52.84 36.68
C LYS A 53 19.20 52.71 35.25
N GLY A 54 19.97 52.07 34.37
CA GLY A 54 19.79 51.99 32.93
C GLY A 54 20.46 53.11 32.14
N GLY A 55 20.99 52.77 30.97
CA GLY A 55 21.72 53.71 30.11
C GLY A 55 23.23 53.88 30.46
N GLU A 56 23.72 53.23 31.54
CA GLU A 56 25.11 53.27 31.93
C GLU A 56 25.98 52.25 31.22
N THR A 57 27.28 52.53 31.20
CA THR A 57 28.33 51.59 30.80
C THR A 57 29.12 51.21 32.03
N ILE A 58 29.09 49.91 32.38
CA ILE A 58 29.90 49.32 33.45
C ILE A 58 31.32 49.10 32.94
N ARG A 59 32.29 49.85 33.50
CA ARG A 59 33.69 49.78 33.11
C ARG A 59 34.60 49.19 34.17
N ASN A 60 34.15 49.13 35.42
CA ASN A 60 34.91 48.63 36.57
C ASN A 60 34.32 47.30 37.03
N GLY A 61 35.15 46.42 37.51
CA GLY A 61 34.72 45.20 38.20
C GLY A 61 33.94 45.50 39.48
N GLY A 62 33.27 44.47 40.03
CA GLY A 62 32.56 44.58 41.27
C GLY A 62 31.10 44.09 41.20
N GLU A 63 30.37 44.36 42.27
CA GLU A 63 28.99 43.93 42.46
C GLU A 63 28.00 45.06 42.11
N TYR A 64 27.00 44.69 41.31
CA TYR A 64 25.94 45.60 40.88
C TYR A 64 24.56 44.96 41.19
N ILE A 65 23.56 45.80 41.38
CA ILE A 65 22.17 45.37 41.68
C ILE A 65 21.27 45.80 40.54
N LEU A 66 20.58 44.83 39.97
CA LEU A 66 19.53 45.05 39.01
C LEU A 66 18.16 44.89 39.72
N ARG A 67 17.38 45.96 39.79
CA ARG A 67 16.03 45.96 40.41
C ARG A 67 15.10 47.03 39.84
N GLY A 68 13.81 46.77 39.76
CA GLY A 68 12.79 47.73 39.34
C GLY A 68 12.66 47.75 37.81
N ASN A 69 12.46 48.97 37.25
CA ASN A 69 12.07 49.11 35.83
C ASN A 69 13.21 49.78 35.02
N TYR A 70 13.41 49.26 33.81
CA TYR A 70 14.44 49.76 32.89
C TYR A 70 13.84 50.08 31.51
N THR A 71 14.27 51.18 30.89
CA THR A 71 13.91 51.60 29.52
C THR A 71 15.14 51.83 28.64
N GLN A 72 16.33 51.64 29.15
CA GLN A 72 17.58 51.85 28.43
C GLN A 72 18.55 50.67 28.68
N GLN A 73 19.31 50.36 27.68
CA GLN A 73 20.33 49.32 27.68
C GLN A 73 21.42 49.64 28.66
N ILE A 74 21.96 48.65 29.35
CA ILE A 74 23.16 48.70 30.19
C ILE A 74 24.29 47.99 29.42
N ILE A 75 25.40 48.69 29.24
CA ILE A 75 26.55 48.12 28.49
C ILE A 75 27.58 47.64 29.51
N ILE A 76 28.06 46.42 29.35
CA ILE A 76 29.16 45.84 30.15
C ILE A 76 30.41 45.88 29.27
N ASP A 77 31.36 46.73 29.60
CA ASP A 77 32.62 46.98 28.91
C ASP A 77 33.75 47.09 29.96
N SER A 78 34.03 45.98 30.64
CA SER A 78 34.95 45.91 31.78
C SER A 78 36.18 45.08 31.47
N THR A 79 37.32 45.41 32.05
CA THR A 79 38.53 44.55 32.09
C THR A 79 38.65 43.76 33.39
N GLU A 80 37.71 43.89 34.30
CA GLU A 80 37.65 43.22 35.59
C GLU A 80 36.34 42.44 35.73
N PRO A 81 36.28 41.40 36.57
CA PRO A 81 35.05 40.63 36.79
C PRO A 81 33.90 41.50 37.30
N VAL A 82 32.67 41.22 36.76
CA VAL A 82 31.42 41.92 37.10
C VAL A 82 30.41 40.91 37.61
N THR A 83 29.80 41.22 38.75
CA THR A 83 28.67 40.47 39.31
C THR A 83 27.44 41.34 39.31
N ILE A 84 26.35 40.83 38.72
CA ILE A 84 25.01 41.47 38.74
C ILE A 84 24.09 40.61 39.58
N ASN A 85 23.69 41.12 40.73
CA ASN A 85 22.72 40.51 41.62
C ASN A 85 21.28 41.05 41.24
N ILE A 86 20.36 40.21 40.89
CA ILE A 86 18.98 40.62 40.58
C ILE A 86 18.16 40.60 41.87
N ASP A 87 17.62 41.73 42.24
CA ASP A 87 16.89 41.89 43.51
C ASP A 87 15.38 42.03 43.26
N GLY A 88 14.66 40.95 43.42
CA GLY A 88 13.21 40.88 43.24
C GLY A 88 12.77 40.93 41.78
N ASN A 89 11.70 41.65 41.51
CA ASN A 89 11.11 41.74 40.18
C ASN A 89 11.78 42.86 39.37
N VAL A 90 12.21 42.51 38.18
CA VAL A 90 12.79 43.46 37.19
C VAL A 90 11.87 43.48 35.97
N ASN A 91 11.45 44.67 35.56
CA ASN A 91 10.74 44.86 34.32
C ASN A 91 11.55 45.72 33.37
N TYR A 92 11.60 45.43 32.11
CA TYR A 92 12.25 46.32 31.16
C TYR A 92 11.48 46.43 29.85
N THR A 93 11.61 47.62 29.24
CA THR A 93 11.16 47.91 27.88
C THR A 93 12.29 48.57 27.14
N VAL A 94 13.10 47.75 26.47
CA VAL A 94 14.26 48.25 25.73
C VAL A 94 13.96 48.07 24.25
N THR A 95 13.72 49.17 23.57
CA THR A 95 13.39 49.26 22.15
C THR A 95 14.43 50.14 21.45
N GLY A 96 14.63 49.99 20.18
CA GLY A 96 15.55 50.77 19.37
C GLY A 96 16.03 50.00 18.13
N ASP A 97 16.88 50.63 17.34
CA ASP A 97 17.45 50.03 16.15
C ASP A 97 18.26 48.79 16.52
N TRP A 98 18.04 47.72 15.82
CA TRP A 98 18.73 46.42 15.98
C TRP A 98 20.25 46.55 16.00
N TYR A 99 20.81 47.44 15.24
CA TYR A 99 22.29 47.64 15.20
C TYR A 99 22.88 48.19 16.50
N TYR A 100 22.10 48.96 17.28
CA TYR A 100 22.62 49.67 18.44
C TYR A 100 22.04 49.22 19.77
N THR A 101 20.89 48.55 19.73
CA THR A 101 20.15 48.13 20.94
C THR A 101 19.91 46.63 20.86
N ARG A 102 20.73 45.84 21.53
CA ARG A 102 20.72 44.38 21.45
C ARG A 102 19.95 43.73 22.61
N GLY A 103 20.03 44.31 23.82
CA GLY A 103 19.40 43.76 25.00
C GLY A 103 19.38 44.75 26.18
N LEU A 104 18.75 44.36 27.30
CA LEU A 104 18.87 45.08 28.55
C LEU A 104 20.34 45.13 29.01
N LEU A 105 20.96 43.97 29.04
CA LEU A 105 22.40 43.81 29.31
C LEU A 105 23.12 43.48 28.00
N TYR A 106 23.94 44.43 27.54
CA TYR A 106 24.82 44.24 26.38
C TYR A 106 26.26 44.04 26.83
N VAL A 107 26.74 42.83 26.65
CA VAL A 107 28.13 42.47 27.02
C VAL A 107 29.06 42.74 25.84
N LYS A 108 29.84 43.78 25.92
CA LYS A 108 30.84 44.15 24.91
C LYS A 108 32.21 43.62 25.22
N LYS A 109 32.52 43.53 26.52
CA LYS A 109 33.80 43.05 27.00
C LYS A 109 33.69 42.74 28.50
N VAL A 110 34.14 41.58 28.89
CA VAL A 110 34.25 41.19 30.30
C VAL A 110 35.11 39.91 30.43
N PRO A 111 36.07 39.84 31.38
CA PRO A 111 36.77 38.58 31.60
C PRO A 111 35.85 37.54 32.29
N GLU A 112 34.96 38.01 33.19
CA GLU A 112 33.95 37.16 33.84
C GLU A 112 32.74 38.01 34.25
N LEU A 113 31.56 37.54 33.84
CA LEU A 113 30.27 38.08 34.22
C LEU A 113 29.50 37.03 35.02
N THR A 114 29.06 37.37 36.20
CA THR A 114 28.14 36.52 36.99
C THR A 114 26.81 37.25 37.15
N ILE A 115 25.72 36.60 36.74
CA ILE A 115 24.35 37.04 36.96
C ILE A 115 23.69 36.12 37.98
N ASN A 116 23.42 36.65 39.16
CA ASN A 116 22.71 35.92 40.20
C ASN A 116 21.28 36.35 40.26
N GLY A 117 20.40 35.51 39.68
CA GLY A 117 18.95 35.73 39.62
C GLY A 117 18.14 34.86 40.56
N THR A 118 18.78 34.16 41.51
CA THR A 118 18.10 33.23 42.43
C THR A 118 16.89 33.87 43.11
N GLY A 119 15.69 33.31 42.84
CA GLY A 119 14.43 33.80 43.35
C GLY A 119 13.97 35.16 42.76
N ALA A 120 14.60 35.64 41.72
CA ALA A 120 14.17 36.83 40.98
C ALA A 120 13.30 36.48 39.76
N THR A 121 12.48 37.47 39.34
CA THR A 121 11.70 37.41 38.12
C THR A 121 12.04 38.61 37.24
N VAL A 122 12.38 38.34 36.00
CA VAL A 122 12.69 39.37 34.99
C VAL A 122 11.65 39.31 33.88
N THR A 123 10.96 40.42 33.59
CA THR A 123 10.00 40.49 32.50
C THR A 123 10.43 41.58 31.52
N GLY A 124 10.62 41.20 30.27
CA GLY A 124 11.14 42.07 29.23
C GLY A 124 10.17 42.29 28.07
N GLN A 125 10.20 43.51 27.55
CA GLN A 125 9.54 43.83 26.27
C GLN A 125 10.58 44.45 25.32
N GLY A 126 10.56 44.02 24.07
CA GLY A 126 11.46 44.52 23.04
C GLY A 126 12.64 43.58 22.79
N ARG A 127 13.86 43.93 23.27
CA ARG A 127 15.10 43.23 22.99
C ARG A 127 15.42 42.16 24.06
N ALA A 128 16.52 41.38 23.82
CA ALA A 128 16.95 40.30 24.71
C ALA A 128 17.17 40.79 26.15
N PHE A 129 17.09 39.90 27.13
CA PHE A 129 17.56 40.21 28.48
C PHE A 129 19.08 40.38 28.49
N LEU A 130 19.81 39.43 27.95
CA LEU A 130 21.27 39.48 27.82
C LEU A 130 21.68 39.18 26.40
N TYR A 131 22.50 40.03 25.82
CA TYR A 131 23.19 39.85 24.55
C TYR A 131 24.69 39.96 24.77
N SER A 132 25.46 38.97 24.33
CA SER A 132 26.94 39.04 24.33
C SER A 132 27.47 39.07 22.89
N ASP A 133 28.51 39.89 22.64
CA ASP A 133 29.13 40.01 21.31
C ASP A 133 30.64 40.02 21.43
N ASN A 134 31.31 38.88 21.37
CA ASN A 134 32.76 38.74 21.46
C ASN A 134 33.46 38.84 20.07
N LYS A 135 32.98 39.77 19.22
CA LYS A 135 33.46 39.89 17.83
C LYS A 135 34.83 40.49 17.63
N ASN A 136 35.24 41.42 18.51
CA ASN A 136 36.36 42.31 18.20
C ASN A 136 37.25 42.62 19.43
N ASN A 137 37.40 41.69 20.37
CA ASN A 137 37.98 42.03 21.64
C ASN A 137 39.38 41.47 21.88
N SER A 138 40.11 42.25 22.66
CA SER A 138 41.46 41.95 23.11
C SER A 138 41.55 40.91 24.22
N LEU A 139 40.44 40.34 24.67
CA LEU A 139 40.42 39.29 25.68
C LEU A 139 40.15 37.95 24.97
N PRO A 140 41.02 36.98 25.09
CA PRO A 140 40.87 35.71 24.36
C PRO A 140 39.75 34.79 24.88
N GLU A 141 39.33 34.97 26.13
CA GLU A 141 38.30 34.15 26.77
C GLU A 141 37.38 35.03 27.63
N TRP A 142 36.05 34.82 27.47
CA TRP A 142 35.07 35.38 28.38
C TRP A 142 34.37 34.24 29.13
N LYS A 143 33.99 34.54 30.38
CA LYS A 143 33.18 33.65 31.19
C LYS A 143 31.88 34.36 31.56
N ILE A 144 30.73 33.72 31.25
CA ILE A 144 29.44 34.25 31.63
C ILE A 144 28.70 33.19 32.45
N ASN A 145 28.41 33.49 33.71
CA ASN A 145 27.73 32.59 34.62
C ASN A 145 26.33 33.16 34.91
N VAL A 146 25.29 32.38 34.69
CA VAL A 146 23.91 32.75 35.03
C VAL A 146 23.38 31.75 36.05
N VAL A 147 23.04 32.20 37.23
CA VAL A 147 22.58 31.34 38.32
C VAL A 147 21.18 31.72 38.75
N GLY A 148 20.24 30.84 38.55
CA GLY A 148 18.83 30.96 38.97
C GLY A 148 18.07 32.06 38.25
N GLY A 149 16.85 32.23 38.66
CA GLY A 149 15.93 33.25 38.15
C GLY A 149 14.92 32.77 37.09
N THR A 150 13.85 33.53 37.00
CA THR A 150 12.81 33.34 35.96
C THR A 150 12.81 34.54 35.03
N TYR A 151 13.05 34.29 33.74
CA TYR A 151 13.22 35.31 32.72
C TYR A 151 12.15 35.14 31.65
N THR A 152 11.37 36.18 31.37
CA THR A 152 10.34 36.15 30.33
C THR A 152 10.53 37.35 29.42
N THR A 153 10.71 37.12 28.13
CA THR A 153 10.89 38.15 27.13
C THR A 153 9.99 37.96 25.94
N GLN A 154 9.81 39.02 25.12
CA GLN A 154 9.13 38.96 23.82
C GLN A 154 10.12 38.75 22.64
N SER A 155 11.42 38.70 22.91
CA SER A 155 12.50 38.46 21.98
C SER A 155 13.31 37.28 22.50
N ASP A 156 14.52 37.08 21.99
CA ASP A 156 15.45 36.13 22.57
C ASP A 156 15.71 36.50 24.04
N THR A 157 15.73 35.51 24.92
CA THR A 157 15.96 35.82 26.33
C THR A 157 17.48 35.95 26.57
N PHE A 158 18.24 34.97 26.19
CA PHE A 158 19.70 34.96 26.25
C PHE A 158 20.26 34.77 24.84
N ASP A 159 21.13 35.65 24.39
CA ASP A 159 21.74 35.61 23.06
C ASP A 159 23.26 35.70 23.23
N PHE A 160 23.94 34.58 23.06
CA PHE A 160 25.38 34.43 23.22
C PHE A 160 26.06 34.31 21.86
N TYR A 161 26.81 35.30 21.45
CA TYR A 161 27.50 35.37 20.18
C TYR A 161 29.02 35.61 20.35
N ALA A 162 29.87 34.74 19.80
CA ALA A 162 31.32 34.87 19.86
C ALA A 162 31.98 35.34 18.54
N GLY A 163 31.21 35.43 17.48
CA GLY A 163 31.68 36.00 16.20
C GLY A 163 32.48 35.07 15.30
N ASN A 164 33.33 34.25 15.82
CA ASN A 164 34.08 33.16 15.15
C ASN A 164 34.81 32.28 16.15
N ALA A 165 35.31 31.14 15.71
CA ALA A 165 36.02 30.16 16.53
C ALA A 165 37.37 30.62 17.12
N SER A 166 37.84 31.84 16.81
CA SER A 166 39.09 32.39 17.38
C SER A 166 38.90 33.04 18.74
N TYR A 167 37.64 33.24 19.16
CA TYR A 167 37.28 33.84 20.45
C TYR A 167 36.43 32.90 21.25
N THR A 168 36.81 32.48 22.41
CA THR A 168 36.07 31.58 23.25
C THR A 168 35.21 32.36 24.24
N THR A 169 33.90 32.16 24.15
CA THR A 169 32.98 32.58 25.20
C THR A 169 32.49 31.34 25.89
N LYS A 170 32.82 31.21 27.19
CA LYS A 170 32.31 30.10 28.03
C LYS A 170 31.13 30.58 28.84
N VAL A 171 30.00 29.88 28.65
CA VAL A 171 28.76 30.19 29.35
C VAL A 171 28.38 29.03 30.27
N SER A 172 28.06 29.33 31.50
CA SER A 172 27.45 28.40 32.45
C SER A 172 26.09 28.91 32.89
N MET A 173 25.05 28.07 32.76
CA MET A 173 23.70 28.40 33.23
C MET A 173 23.22 27.30 34.20
N GLU A 174 22.75 27.67 35.36
CA GLU A 174 22.29 26.71 36.37
C GLU A 174 21.00 27.19 37.02
N GLN A 175 19.97 26.31 37.10
CA GLN A 175 18.70 26.59 37.75
C GLN A 175 17.96 27.82 37.13
N VAL A 176 18.06 27.99 35.82
CA VAL A 176 17.45 29.10 35.08
C VAL A 176 16.15 28.64 34.44
N THR A 177 15.12 29.47 34.59
CA THR A 177 13.92 29.33 33.79
C THR A 177 13.81 30.50 32.81
N ALA A 178 13.79 30.22 31.50
CA ALA A 178 13.72 31.26 30.49
C ALA A 178 12.57 31.03 29.50
N THR A 179 11.87 32.10 29.15
CA THR A 179 10.79 32.11 28.15
C THR A 179 11.04 33.27 27.21
N GLY A 180 11.10 33.04 25.92
CA GLY A 180 11.28 34.07 24.90
C GLY A 180 10.99 33.56 23.51
N TYR A 181 11.21 34.41 22.52
CA TYR A 181 11.18 33.99 21.11
C TYR A 181 12.07 32.77 20.91
N ARG A 182 13.35 32.89 21.24
CA ARG A 182 14.27 31.81 21.63
C ARG A 182 14.65 32.00 23.09
N ALA A 183 14.53 30.98 23.91
CA ALA A 183 14.92 31.12 25.31
C ALA A 183 16.45 31.29 25.45
N VAL A 184 17.19 30.56 24.59
CA VAL A 184 18.67 30.70 24.50
C VAL A 184 19.10 30.55 23.03
N ALA A 185 19.82 31.52 22.53
CA ALA A 185 20.54 31.50 21.25
C ALA A 185 22.04 31.44 21.50
N ILE A 186 22.75 30.53 20.85
CA ILE A 186 24.16 30.19 21.09
C ILE A 186 24.87 30.12 19.75
N ASP A 187 25.76 31.09 19.50
CA ASP A 187 26.57 31.15 18.30
C ASP A 187 28.06 31.15 18.66
N TYR A 188 28.77 30.12 18.23
CA TYR A 188 30.25 29.99 18.40
C TYR A 188 30.72 29.99 19.87
N CYS A 189 29.93 29.58 20.82
CA CYS A 189 30.26 29.58 22.25
C CYS A 189 30.39 28.17 22.82
N ASP A 190 31.16 28.02 23.90
CA ASP A 190 31.19 26.83 24.75
C ASP A 190 30.18 27.02 25.88
N VAL A 191 29.14 26.22 25.92
CA VAL A 191 28.02 26.43 26.85
C VAL A 191 27.71 25.16 27.64
N GLU A 192 27.64 25.31 28.98
CA GLU A 192 27.14 24.30 29.89
C GLU A 192 25.86 24.78 30.57
N ILE A 193 24.79 24.03 30.46
CA ILE A 193 23.48 24.34 31.05
C ILE A 193 23.07 23.18 31.96
N ALA A 194 22.69 23.48 33.19
CA ALA A 194 22.26 22.45 34.15
C ALA A 194 20.94 22.81 34.84
N ASN A 195 20.11 21.80 35.09
CA ASN A 195 18.89 21.91 35.92
C ASN A 195 18.03 23.11 35.58
N SER A 196 17.79 23.37 34.30
CA SER A 196 17.16 24.59 33.77
C SER A 196 15.99 24.26 32.85
N ASP A 197 15.02 25.19 32.72
CA ASP A 197 13.81 25.04 31.93
C ASP A 197 13.71 26.14 30.86
N PHE A 198 13.52 25.77 29.60
CA PHE A 198 13.49 26.70 28.48
C PHE A 198 12.21 26.58 27.66
N TYR A 199 11.58 27.71 27.36
CA TYR A 199 10.33 27.82 26.62
C TYR A 199 10.51 28.77 25.43
N GLY A 200 10.53 28.25 24.22
CA GLY A 200 10.52 29.02 22.97
C GLY A 200 9.08 29.38 22.57
N THR A 201 8.87 30.62 22.13
CA THR A 201 7.54 31.13 21.73
C THR A 201 7.55 31.72 20.32
N GLU A 202 8.40 31.22 19.45
CA GLU A 202 8.56 31.73 18.10
C GLU A 202 7.26 31.63 17.30
N THR A 203 6.88 32.72 16.65
CA THR A 203 5.63 32.79 15.86
C THR A 203 5.85 33.13 14.39
N ASP A 204 7.07 33.46 13.99
CA ASP A 204 7.38 33.93 12.65
C ASP A 204 8.52 33.12 12.03
N LEU A 205 8.23 32.38 10.97
CA LEU A 205 9.15 31.42 10.34
C LEU A 205 9.73 31.92 9.01
N GLU A 206 9.56 33.20 8.66
CA GLU A 206 10.01 33.67 7.36
C GLU A 206 11.55 33.63 7.18
N ASP A 207 12.34 33.49 8.24
CA ASP A 207 13.80 33.62 8.14
C ASP A 207 14.67 32.47 8.67
N TYR A 208 14.15 31.45 9.41
CA TYR A 208 15.03 30.41 9.99
C TYR A 208 14.32 29.06 10.13
N GLU A 209 14.75 28.06 9.34
CA GLU A 209 14.23 26.68 9.39
C GLU A 209 14.60 25.92 10.68
N ASN A 210 15.45 26.49 11.56
CA ASN A 210 15.98 25.84 12.78
C ASN A 210 15.68 26.57 14.08
N SER A 211 14.59 27.29 14.14
CA SER A 211 14.18 28.03 15.33
C SER A 211 13.69 27.10 16.44
N GLY A 212 14.13 27.36 17.66
CA GLY A 212 13.82 26.53 18.80
C GLY A 212 13.91 27.22 20.16
N ALA A 213 13.55 26.52 21.23
CA ALA A 213 13.76 27.04 22.59
C ALA A 213 15.26 27.25 22.87
N ILE A 214 16.09 26.33 22.43
CA ILE A 214 17.57 26.41 22.45
C ILE A 214 18.05 26.32 21.01
N THR A 215 18.67 27.38 20.51
CA THR A 215 19.25 27.42 19.16
C THR A 215 20.78 27.41 19.26
N VAL A 216 21.40 26.52 18.49
CA VAL A 216 22.86 26.30 18.52
C VAL A 216 23.40 26.44 17.11
N ARG A 217 24.44 27.30 16.97
CA ARG A 217 25.16 27.45 15.72
C ARG A 217 26.66 27.34 15.94
N ASP A 218 27.29 26.36 15.30
CA ASP A 218 28.75 26.13 15.35
C ASP A 218 29.37 26.24 16.79
N ALA A 219 28.65 25.72 17.79
CA ALA A 219 28.98 25.84 19.21
C ALA A 219 29.20 24.47 19.86
N GLU A 220 29.89 24.47 21.03
CA GLU A 220 29.99 23.27 21.87
C GLU A 220 29.08 23.41 23.09
N VAL A 221 28.03 22.61 23.16
CA VAL A 221 26.97 22.74 24.16
C VAL A 221 26.78 21.44 24.95
N THR A 222 26.77 21.55 26.28
CA THR A 222 26.42 20.45 27.18
C THR A 222 25.19 20.82 27.99
N LEU A 223 24.14 19.98 27.89
CA LEU A 223 22.87 20.14 28.59
C LEU A 223 22.72 19.02 29.61
N ASN A 224 22.70 19.39 30.91
CA ASN A 224 22.61 18.46 32.04
C ASN A 224 21.22 18.59 32.72
N ASN A 225 20.34 17.61 32.57
CA ASN A 225 19.00 17.60 33.15
C ASN A 225 18.20 18.89 32.82
N VAL A 226 18.11 19.22 31.54
CA VAL A 226 17.42 20.40 31.02
C VAL A 226 16.03 20.01 30.50
N THR A 227 15.04 20.85 30.77
CA THR A 227 13.71 20.77 30.14
C THR A 227 13.60 21.83 29.05
N ALA A 228 13.21 21.45 27.86
CA ALA A 228 12.99 22.40 26.77
C ALA A 228 11.72 22.10 25.98
N THR A 229 10.99 23.15 25.60
CA THR A 229 9.85 23.08 24.71
C THR A 229 9.76 24.33 23.87
N ALA A 230 9.27 24.22 22.63
CA ALA A 230 8.88 25.35 21.84
C ALA A 230 7.38 25.24 21.51
N VAL A 231 6.65 26.34 21.60
CA VAL A 231 5.21 26.44 21.38
C VAL A 231 4.92 27.54 20.37
N GLY A 232 4.26 27.22 19.26
CA GLY A 232 3.86 28.18 18.23
C GLY A 232 2.80 27.61 17.30
N GLU A 233 2.39 28.41 16.31
CA GLU A 233 1.37 28.00 15.33
C GLU A 233 1.92 26.95 14.33
N ASN A 234 3.21 26.72 14.30
CA ASN A 234 3.86 25.81 13.37
C ASN A 234 4.34 24.52 14.06
N SER A 235 4.11 23.39 13.42
CA SER A 235 4.49 22.05 13.94
C SER A 235 5.99 21.75 13.90
N GLU A 236 6.79 22.65 13.35
CA GLU A 236 8.24 22.44 13.11
C GLU A 236 9.14 23.11 14.17
N LEU A 237 8.55 23.71 15.20
CA LEU A 237 9.31 24.33 16.27
C LEU A 237 10.09 23.31 17.12
N ALA A 238 11.36 23.57 17.35
CA ALA A 238 12.26 22.65 18.03
C ALA A 238 12.48 22.99 19.52
N SER A 239 12.65 21.99 20.37
CA SER A 239 13.22 22.16 21.70
C SER A 239 14.71 22.52 21.58
N ILE A 240 15.41 21.87 20.64
CA ILE A 240 16.79 22.17 20.24
C ILE A 240 16.83 22.30 18.73
N GLY A 241 17.17 23.47 18.21
CA GLY A 241 17.47 23.73 16.81
C GLY A 241 18.99 23.88 16.64
N MET A 242 19.59 23.11 15.75
CA MET A 242 21.04 23.10 15.58
C MET A 242 21.43 23.34 14.12
N GLU A 243 22.39 24.22 13.91
CA GLU A 243 23.07 24.54 12.66
C GLU A 243 24.60 24.37 12.81
N GLY A 244 25.06 23.13 12.94
CA GLY A 244 26.46 22.82 13.15
C GLY A 244 26.90 22.84 14.62
N GLY A 245 28.14 22.41 14.87
CA GLY A 245 28.73 22.29 16.22
C GLY A 245 28.45 20.94 16.90
N THR A 246 28.60 20.91 18.23
CA THR A 246 28.42 19.69 19.02
C THR A 246 27.47 19.95 20.19
N VAL A 247 26.41 19.15 20.31
CA VAL A 247 25.50 19.20 21.44
C VAL A 247 25.48 17.85 22.17
N THR A 248 25.82 17.87 23.46
CA THR A 248 25.73 16.71 24.34
C THR A 248 24.60 16.91 25.36
N VAL A 249 23.63 16.03 25.37
CA VAL A 249 22.49 16.10 26.26
C VAL A 249 22.54 14.95 27.25
N ASN A 250 22.58 15.25 28.53
CA ASN A 250 22.66 14.30 29.63
C ASN A 250 21.35 14.36 30.46
N GLY A 251 20.39 13.49 30.13
CA GLY A 251 19.07 13.50 30.75
C GLY A 251 18.18 14.67 30.33
N GLY A 252 17.13 14.91 31.13
CA GLY A 252 16.16 15.96 30.84
C GLY A 252 15.01 15.53 29.96
N THR A 253 14.09 16.49 29.67
CA THR A 253 12.87 16.25 28.88
C THR A 253 12.67 17.32 27.82
N TYR A 254 12.43 16.89 26.58
CA TYR A 254 12.25 17.73 25.42
C TYR A 254 10.91 17.45 24.78
N TYR A 255 10.02 18.45 24.78
CA TYR A 255 8.62 18.28 24.39
C TYR A 255 8.33 18.59 22.90
N SER A 256 9.23 19.29 22.25
CA SER A 256 9.16 19.63 20.83
C SER A 256 10.29 18.93 20.08
N TRP A 257 10.37 19.13 18.78
CA TRP A 257 11.42 18.51 17.93
C TRP A 257 12.84 18.81 18.45
N ILE A 258 13.75 17.87 18.22
CA ILE A 258 15.18 18.10 18.21
C ILE A 258 15.59 18.09 16.74
N ASN A 259 16.12 19.21 16.26
CA ASN A 259 16.47 19.41 14.85
C ASN A 259 17.97 19.58 14.68
N ASN A 260 18.64 18.64 14.01
CA ASN A 260 20.05 18.68 13.61
C ASN A 260 20.14 18.90 12.11
N SER A 261 20.09 20.14 11.68
CA SER A 261 19.97 20.53 10.29
C SER A 261 21.30 20.73 9.58
N HIS A 262 21.25 20.62 8.27
CA HIS A 262 22.40 20.66 7.36
C HIS A 262 23.00 22.06 7.08
N TYR A 263 22.36 23.16 7.49
CA TYR A 263 22.86 24.52 7.15
C TYR A 263 24.20 24.90 7.80
N GLY A 264 24.71 24.09 8.72
CA GLY A 264 26.02 24.21 9.33
C GLY A 264 27.04 23.19 8.80
N ILE A 265 28.21 23.17 9.39
CA ILE A 265 29.28 22.23 9.08
C ILE A 265 29.42 21.24 10.24
N ASN A 266 29.19 19.94 9.99
CA ASN A 266 29.37 18.83 10.93
C ASN A 266 28.60 18.95 12.23
N GLY A 267 27.29 19.07 12.17
CA GLY A 267 26.40 19.02 13.35
C GLY A 267 26.45 17.65 14.03
N LYS A 268 26.73 17.63 15.34
CA LYS A 268 26.80 16.40 16.13
C LYS A 268 25.94 16.49 17.38
N ILE A 269 24.94 15.65 17.50
CA ILE A 269 24.10 15.54 18.70
C ILE A 269 24.31 14.18 19.37
N THR A 270 24.54 14.19 20.68
CA THR A 270 24.61 13.00 21.53
C THR A 270 23.57 13.09 22.63
N LEU A 271 22.63 12.14 22.67
CA LEU A 271 21.55 12.04 23.65
C LEU A 271 21.86 10.91 24.65
N ASN A 272 22.13 11.24 25.88
CA ASN A 272 22.44 10.28 26.94
C ASN A 272 21.25 10.16 27.89
N ASN A 273 20.48 9.09 27.83
CA ASN A 273 19.34 8.79 28.68
C ASN A 273 18.31 9.93 28.76
N VAL A 274 17.91 10.45 27.59
CA VAL A 274 17.06 11.62 27.42
C VAL A 274 15.61 11.19 27.23
N THR A 275 14.65 12.01 27.67
CA THR A 275 13.23 11.84 27.35
C THR A 275 12.83 12.84 26.28
N THR A 276 12.31 12.38 25.13
CA THR A 276 11.71 13.23 24.11
C THR A 276 10.24 12.90 23.91
N GLN A 277 9.41 13.93 23.71
CA GLN A 277 8.01 13.79 23.34
C GLN A 277 7.65 14.40 21.97
N GLY A 278 8.64 14.99 21.33
CA GLY A 278 8.63 15.40 19.92
C GLY A 278 9.52 14.49 19.08
N GLY A 279 9.51 14.70 17.76
CA GLY A 279 10.41 13.99 16.85
C GLY A 279 11.86 14.44 16.97
N ILE A 280 12.77 13.64 16.42
CA ILE A 280 14.17 13.97 16.25
C ILE A 280 14.45 13.94 14.74
N PHE A 281 14.80 15.10 14.18
CA PHE A 281 15.18 15.22 12.77
C PHE A 281 16.70 15.34 12.68
N ASN A 282 17.32 14.52 11.83
CA ASN A 282 18.77 14.46 11.72
C ASN A 282 19.22 14.47 10.25
N GLU A 283 19.97 15.48 9.88
CA GLU A 283 20.65 15.59 8.58
C GLU A 283 22.17 15.41 8.68
N GLU A 284 22.71 15.24 9.89
CA GLU A 284 24.15 15.15 10.16
C GLU A 284 24.45 13.92 11.06
N GLU A 285 25.15 14.08 12.18
CA GLU A 285 25.48 12.98 13.09
C GLU A 285 24.61 13.01 14.37
N LEU A 286 23.87 11.92 14.62
CA LEU A 286 23.05 11.71 15.81
C LEU A 286 23.49 10.44 16.53
N THR A 287 23.74 10.53 17.84
CA THR A 287 23.99 9.36 18.70
C THR A 287 22.98 9.33 19.85
N ILE A 288 22.30 8.20 20.04
CA ILE A 288 21.34 7.98 21.12
C ILE A 288 21.80 6.84 22.02
N ASN A 289 22.14 7.18 23.26
CA ASN A 289 22.65 6.27 24.27
C ASN A 289 21.58 5.97 25.35
N GLY A 290 20.41 5.55 24.92
CA GLY A 290 19.30 5.23 25.82
C GLY A 290 18.30 6.37 26.00
N GLY A 291 17.33 6.16 26.90
CA GLY A 291 16.25 7.10 27.15
C GLY A 291 14.88 6.60 26.63
N THR A 292 13.90 7.53 26.66
CA THR A 292 12.54 7.25 26.16
C THR A 292 12.15 8.33 25.16
N HIS A 293 11.88 7.91 23.95
CA HIS A 293 11.62 8.79 22.83
C HIS A 293 10.23 8.49 22.27
N THR A 294 9.35 9.48 22.31
CA THR A 294 7.97 9.36 21.84
C THR A 294 7.62 10.50 20.89
N SER A 295 6.75 10.24 19.92
CA SER A 295 6.24 11.26 19.01
C SER A 295 4.86 10.86 18.50
N ASP A 296 4.05 11.81 18.09
CA ASP A 296 2.80 11.58 17.35
C ASP A 296 3.04 11.39 15.83
N GLY A 297 4.29 11.46 15.39
CA GLY A 297 4.78 11.18 14.06
C GLY A 297 5.96 10.20 14.09
N CYS A 298 6.92 10.41 13.21
CA CYS A 298 8.22 9.73 13.27
C CYS A 298 8.95 10.18 14.53
N VAL A 299 9.52 9.23 15.29
CA VAL A 299 10.31 9.53 16.50
C VAL A 299 11.70 9.96 16.13
N VAL A 300 12.34 9.27 15.19
CA VAL A 300 13.65 9.66 14.62
C VAL A 300 13.50 9.63 13.11
N TYR A 301 13.86 10.72 12.46
CA TYR A 301 13.90 10.82 11.02
C TYR A 301 15.29 11.28 10.56
N THR A 302 15.98 10.40 9.84
CA THR A 302 17.31 10.64 9.28
C THR A 302 17.15 10.95 7.80
N TYR A 303 17.59 12.13 7.41
CA TYR A 303 17.45 12.63 6.04
C TYR A 303 18.80 13.07 5.47
N PHE A 304 18.99 12.81 4.18
CA PHE A 304 20.15 13.30 3.43
C PHE A 304 19.70 13.81 2.07
N ASP A 305 19.94 15.08 1.80
CA ASP A 305 19.48 15.75 0.58
C ASP A 305 20.31 15.44 -0.69
N GLY A 306 21.46 14.77 -0.52
CA GLY A 306 22.38 14.43 -1.62
C GLY A 306 23.31 15.55 -2.07
N TYR A 307 23.21 16.75 -1.49
CA TYR A 307 24.05 17.90 -1.87
C TYR A 307 25.28 18.09 -0.98
N SER A 308 25.29 17.52 0.22
CA SER A 308 26.44 17.61 1.12
C SER A 308 27.52 16.58 0.78
N SER A 309 28.75 16.87 1.25
CA SER A 309 29.87 15.93 1.11
C SER A 309 29.86 14.82 2.18
N HIS A 310 28.88 14.81 3.08
CA HIS A 310 28.76 13.87 4.19
C HIS A 310 27.39 13.21 4.16
N SER A 311 27.32 11.92 4.50
CA SER A 311 26.06 11.21 4.67
C SER A 311 25.53 11.43 6.09
N SER A 312 24.23 11.63 6.24
CA SER A 312 23.57 11.68 7.53
C SER A 312 23.72 10.35 8.25
N LYS A 313 24.07 10.39 9.54
CA LYS A 313 24.32 9.19 10.33
C LYS A 313 23.58 9.20 11.65
N THR A 314 22.85 8.12 11.93
CA THR A 314 22.18 7.90 13.21
C THR A 314 22.68 6.63 13.86
N LEU A 315 23.16 6.75 15.10
CA LEU A 315 23.64 5.65 15.93
C LEU A 315 22.70 5.48 17.13
N ILE A 316 22.08 4.33 17.25
CA ILE A 316 21.18 3.98 18.36
C ILE A 316 21.81 2.84 19.15
N HIS A 317 22.33 3.17 20.32
CA HIS A 317 23.00 2.25 21.22
C HIS A 317 22.13 1.81 22.40
N GLY A 318 20.84 2.17 22.38
CA GLY A 318 19.86 1.83 23.40
C GLY A 318 18.69 2.78 23.41
N GLY A 319 17.67 2.46 24.20
CA GLY A 319 16.49 3.30 24.42
C GLY A 319 15.17 2.70 23.94
N THR A 320 14.09 3.38 24.31
CA THR A 320 12.74 2.99 23.93
C THR A 320 12.15 4.06 23.01
N PHE A 321 11.75 3.66 21.81
CA PHE A 321 11.18 4.51 20.77
C PHE A 321 9.75 4.09 20.47
N ILE A 322 8.80 4.99 20.67
CA ILE A 322 7.37 4.70 20.51
C ILE A 322 6.72 5.81 19.68
N SER A 323 6.24 5.48 18.50
CA SER A 323 5.31 6.33 17.77
C SER A 323 3.90 6.12 18.31
N SER A 324 3.25 7.20 18.73
CA SER A 324 1.84 7.21 19.12
C SER A 324 0.92 7.56 17.96
N ASN A 325 1.45 7.69 16.76
CA ASN A 325 0.68 8.00 15.57
C ASN A 325 -0.34 6.89 15.28
N THR A 326 -1.61 7.28 15.27
CA THR A 326 -2.72 6.40 14.92
C THR A 326 -3.14 6.55 13.45
N LYS A 327 -2.50 7.43 12.69
CA LYS A 327 -2.75 7.59 11.27
C LYS A 327 -2.21 6.37 10.54
N ASN A 328 -3.08 5.67 9.84
CA ASN A 328 -2.67 4.57 8.97
C ASN A 328 -1.97 5.14 7.74
N GLY A 329 -0.91 4.49 7.30
CA GLY A 329 -0.22 4.88 6.09
C GLY A 329 1.16 4.26 5.96
N SER A 330 1.55 4.01 4.73
CA SER A 330 2.83 3.39 4.40
C SER A 330 4.04 4.22 4.84
N ASP A 331 3.88 5.55 4.96
CA ASP A 331 4.94 6.47 5.37
C ASP A 331 4.97 6.72 6.88
N ASN A 332 4.06 6.08 7.64
CA ASN A 332 4.06 6.17 9.09
C ASN A 332 5.10 5.21 9.68
N CYS A 333 6.10 5.73 10.34
CA CYS A 333 7.17 4.95 10.95
C CYS A 333 7.55 5.49 12.34
N THR A 334 8.23 4.68 13.12
CA THR A 334 8.87 5.15 14.36
C THR A 334 10.27 5.68 14.04
N ILE A 335 11.03 4.97 13.22
CA ILE A 335 12.33 5.41 12.71
C ILE A 335 12.25 5.45 11.19
N GLY A 336 12.46 6.63 10.62
CA GLY A 336 12.51 6.86 9.18
C GLY A 336 13.93 7.17 8.71
N ILE A 337 14.37 6.52 7.62
CA ILE A 337 15.65 6.77 6.99
C ILE A 337 15.42 7.09 5.52
N ASP A 338 15.82 8.28 5.12
CA ASP A 338 15.75 8.76 3.75
C ASP A 338 17.14 9.22 3.29
N ASN A 339 17.84 8.32 2.59
CA ASN A 339 19.22 8.45 2.10
C ASN A 339 20.34 8.55 3.16
N GLY A 340 20.05 8.32 4.45
CA GLY A 340 21.02 8.31 5.51
C GLY A 340 21.50 6.91 5.93
N GLU A 341 22.34 6.86 6.95
CA GLU A 341 22.79 5.61 7.59
C GLU A 341 22.22 5.49 9.00
N CYS A 342 21.72 4.31 9.37
CA CYS A 342 21.23 4.03 10.71
C CYS A 342 21.80 2.72 11.24
N TYR A 343 22.44 2.77 12.41
CA TYR A 343 23.00 1.63 13.14
C TYR A 343 22.28 1.45 14.45
N ILE A 344 21.83 0.23 14.74
CA ILE A 344 21.03 -0.10 15.92
C ILE A 344 21.69 -1.26 16.67
N ASP A 345 22.02 -1.02 17.92
CA ASP A 345 22.55 -2.05 18.85
C ASP A 345 22.05 -1.84 20.28
N GLU A 346 22.63 -2.56 21.24
CA GLU A 346 22.32 -2.50 22.66
C GLU A 346 23.58 -2.26 23.51
N THR A 347 24.56 -1.52 23.00
CA THR A 347 25.84 -1.27 23.67
C THR A 347 25.67 -0.57 25.01
N TYR A 348 24.67 0.31 25.14
CA TYR A 348 24.43 1.08 26.38
C TYR A 348 23.20 0.61 27.15
N SER A 349 22.14 0.23 26.50
CA SER A 349 20.92 -0.28 27.11
C SER A 349 20.10 -1.07 26.10
N THR A 350 19.05 -1.77 26.56
CA THR A 350 18.13 -2.44 25.63
C THR A 350 17.49 -1.45 24.66
N THR A 351 17.43 -1.84 23.40
CA THR A 351 16.78 -1.07 22.34
C THR A 351 15.40 -1.64 22.04
N LYS A 352 14.38 -0.80 22.13
CA LYS A 352 13.02 -1.15 21.77
C LYS A 352 12.42 -0.11 20.82
N ILE A 353 12.02 -0.53 19.64
CA ILE A 353 11.39 0.32 18.63
C ILE A 353 9.99 -0.21 18.36
N GLN A 354 8.96 0.62 18.57
CA GLN A 354 7.58 0.17 18.47
C GLN A 354 6.70 1.14 17.68
N ASN A 355 5.90 0.59 16.75
CA ASN A 355 4.81 1.28 16.08
C ASN A 355 3.55 0.42 16.16
N ALA A 356 2.45 0.97 16.65
CA ALA A 356 1.20 0.23 16.82
C ALA A 356 0.14 0.55 15.75
N ALA A 357 0.39 1.52 14.88
CA ALA A 357 -0.55 1.91 13.83
C ALA A 357 -0.70 0.84 12.74
N SER A 358 -1.86 0.79 12.09
CA SER A 358 -2.11 -0.14 10.98
C SER A 358 -1.32 0.28 9.74
N ASP A 359 -0.83 -0.73 9.02
CA ASP A 359 -0.07 -0.57 7.77
C ASP A 359 1.14 0.39 7.86
N SER A 360 1.67 0.54 9.08
CA SER A 360 2.85 1.34 9.40
C SER A 360 4.12 0.49 9.41
N ALA A 361 5.26 1.11 9.68
CA ALA A 361 6.51 0.42 9.95
C ALA A 361 7.11 0.86 11.28
N ALA A 362 7.76 -0.04 12.01
CA ALA A 362 8.59 0.41 13.14
C ALA A 362 9.87 1.08 12.61
N ILE A 363 10.48 0.52 11.57
CA ILE A 363 11.59 1.13 10.84
C ILE A 363 11.20 1.21 9.36
N TYR A 364 11.26 2.40 8.77
CA TYR A 364 11.06 2.58 7.34
C TYR A 364 12.29 3.19 6.68
N ARG A 365 12.89 2.44 5.79
CA ARG A 365 14.04 2.85 5.00
C ARG A 365 13.60 3.15 3.55
N LYS A 366 13.65 4.42 3.14
CA LYS A 366 13.39 4.89 1.76
C LYS A 366 14.66 4.96 0.93
N GLY A 367 15.77 5.28 1.55
CA GLY A 367 17.09 5.42 0.94
C GLY A 367 18.20 5.22 1.98
N GLY A 368 19.49 5.16 1.58
CA GLY A 368 20.59 4.94 2.47
C GLY A 368 20.70 3.50 3.01
N SER A 369 21.10 3.29 4.27
CA SER A 369 21.27 1.98 4.86
C SER A 369 20.77 1.87 6.30
N VAL A 370 20.31 0.68 6.68
CA VAL A 370 19.96 0.32 8.07
C VAL A 370 20.69 -0.95 8.45
N GLU A 371 21.38 -0.93 9.57
CA GLU A 371 22.04 -2.10 10.15
C GLU A 371 21.51 -2.35 11.56
N ILE A 372 21.00 -3.55 11.81
CA ILE A 372 20.45 -3.97 13.10
C ILE A 372 21.31 -5.10 13.66
N ASN A 373 22.03 -4.80 14.72
CA ASN A 373 22.91 -5.75 15.40
C ASN A 373 22.25 -6.37 16.65
N ALA A 374 21.31 -5.65 17.26
CA ALA A 374 20.54 -6.11 18.41
C ALA A 374 19.27 -5.26 18.58
N GLY A 375 18.42 -5.59 19.56
CA GLY A 375 17.22 -4.84 19.89
C GLY A 375 15.93 -5.55 19.48
N THR A 376 14.81 -4.97 19.90
CA THR A 376 13.48 -5.48 19.60
C THR A 376 12.71 -4.45 18.78
N VAL A 377 12.27 -4.83 17.58
CA VAL A 377 11.54 -3.99 16.63
C VAL A 377 10.14 -4.55 16.45
N ILE A 378 9.12 -3.77 16.79
CA ILE A 378 7.73 -4.27 16.89
C ILE A 378 6.76 -3.38 16.12
N ALA A 379 6.03 -3.95 15.17
CA ALA A 379 4.90 -3.33 14.49
C ALA A 379 3.74 -4.33 14.31
N PRO A 380 2.92 -4.58 15.33
CA PRO A 380 1.95 -5.68 15.31
C PRO A 380 0.95 -5.60 14.16
N ASN A 381 0.60 -4.40 13.73
CA ASN A 381 -0.38 -4.13 12.67
C ASN A 381 0.27 -3.69 11.35
N GLY A 382 1.59 -3.70 11.28
CA GLY A 382 2.38 -3.27 10.14
C GLY A 382 3.68 -4.06 10.00
N SER A 383 4.70 -3.49 9.39
CA SER A 383 6.00 -4.13 9.18
C SER A 383 6.97 -3.78 10.28
N ALA A 384 7.66 -4.76 10.86
CA ALA A 384 8.76 -4.43 11.79
C ALA A 384 9.80 -3.57 11.04
N ILE A 385 10.19 -4.02 9.85
CA ILE A 385 11.01 -3.23 8.92
C ILE A 385 10.29 -3.15 7.57
N LYS A 386 10.19 -1.94 7.03
CA LYS A 386 9.81 -1.69 5.64
C LYS A 386 10.98 -1.06 4.91
N THR A 387 11.29 -1.54 3.72
CA THR A 387 12.35 -0.96 2.88
C THR A 387 11.85 -0.76 1.45
N SER A 388 12.37 0.26 0.79
CA SER A 388 12.20 0.55 -0.63
C SER A 388 13.58 0.63 -1.27
N ARG A 389 13.88 -0.27 -2.20
CA ARG A 389 15.13 -0.32 -2.97
C ARG A 389 16.42 -0.47 -2.17
N GLY A 390 16.47 -1.33 -1.10
CA GLY A 390 17.72 -1.51 -0.69
C GLY A 390 18.21 -1.87 0.72
N CYS A 391 19.39 -1.45 1.06
CA CYS A 391 20.27 -1.95 2.09
C CYS A 391 19.68 -1.93 3.51
N VAL A 392 19.04 -3.02 3.90
CA VAL A 392 18.78 -3.37 5.29
C VAL A 392 19.62 -4.59 5.62
N THR A 393 20.43 -4.53 6.69
CA THR A 393 21.17 -5.67 7.17
C THR A 393 20.73 -6.01 8.60
N VAL A 394 20.24 -7.22 8.79
CA VAL A 394 19.83 -7.77 10.09
C VAL A 394 20.90 -8.76 10.53
N ASN A 395 21.75 -8.38 11.47
CA ASN A 395 22.79 -9.22 12.07
C ASN A 395 22.31 -9.88 13.38
N GLY A 396 21.26 -9.31 14.01
CA GLY A 396 20.73 -9.78 15.29
C GLY A 396 19.43 -9.10 15.67
N GLY A 397 19.01 -9.28 16.91
CA GLY A 397 17.77 -8.70 17.44
C GLY A 397 16.51 -9.51 17.14
N GLU A 398 15.35 -8.93 17.46
CA GLU A 398 14.06 -9.55 17.29
C GLU A 398 13.11 -8.63 16.52
N LEU A 399 12.65 -9.07 15.37
CA LEU A 399 11.72 -8.36 14.51
C LEU A 399 10.34 -9.02 14.59
N ARG A 400 9.32 -8.27 14.98
CA ARG A 400 7.94 -8.75 15.10
C ARG A 400 6.96 -7.80 14.43
N GLY A 401 6.14 -8.31 13.49
CA GLY A 401 5.16 -7.49 12.79
C GLY A 401 3.99 -8.27 12.19
N LYS A 402 3.14 -7.59 11.44
CA LYS A 402 2.31 -8.23 10.42
C LYS A 402 3.23 -8.87 9.38
N TYR A 403 4.28 -8.14 9.00
CA TYR A 403 5.45 -8.61 8.28
C TYR A 403 6.70 -8.34 9.13
N GLY A 404 7.57 -9.32 9.26
CA GLY A 404 8.86 -9.12 9.91
C GLY A 404 9.75 -8.19 9.09
N LEU A 405 9.95 -8.53 7.83
CA LEU A 405 10.62 -7.71 6.81
C LEU A 405 9.68 -7.53 5.60
N TYR A 406 9.47 -6.29 5.20
CA TYR A 406 8.69 -5.93 4.02
C TYR A 406 9.59 -5.18 3.05
N ASP A 407 9.99 -5.81 1.94
CA ASP A 407 10.68 -5.15 0.84
C ASP A 407 9.67 -4.76 -0.23
N GLU A 408 9.46 -3.44 -0.41
CA GLU A 408 8.41 -2.90 -1.28
C GLU A 408 8.80 -3.00 -2.76
N ASP A 409 10.05 -2.66 -3.04
CA ASP A 409 10.58 -2.53 -4.40
C ASP A 409 11.91 -3.25 -4.55
N GLY A 410 12.07 -4.05 -5.59
CA GLY A 410 13.37 -4.61 -5.98
C GLY A 410 14.36 -3.55 -6.44
N THR A 411 15.64 -3.87 -6.40
CA THR A 411 16.72 -2.99 -6.87
C THR A 411 17.45 -3.59 -8.06
N TYR A 412 17.99 -2.71 -8.92
CA TYR A 412 18.84 -3.14 -10.05
C TYR A 412 20.16 -3.77 -9.58
N ASP A 413 20.67 -3.34 -8.44
CA ASP A 413 21.94 -3.79 -7.90
C ASP A 413 21.74 -4.87 -6.85
N ASP A 414 22.08 -6.10 -7.18
CA ASP A 414 21.97 -7.26 -6.29
C ASP A 414 22.75 -7.07 -4.98
N SER A 415 23.73 -6.16 -4.91
CA SER A 415 24.46 -5.84 -3.67
C SER A 415 23.61 -5.07 -2.65
N ASN A 416 22.54 -4.43 -3.10
CA ASN A 416 21.65 -3.59 -2.29
C ASN A 416 20.41 -4.31 -1.75
N GLN A 417 20.26 -5.63 -1.94
CA GLN A 417 19.14 -6.39 -1.38
C GLN A 417 19.15 -6.40 0.15
N PRO A 418 17.98 -6.54 0.80
CA PRO A 418 17.94 -6.81 2.24
C PRO A 418 18.74 -8.06 2.60
N LYS A 419 19.49 -8.00 3.70
CA LYS A 419 20.40 -9.04 4.17
C LYS A 419 19.98 -9.54 5.54
N ILE A 420 19.83 -10.85 5.72
CA ILE A 420 19.49 -11.49 7.00
C ILE A 420 20.63 -12.42 7.37
N ASN A 421 21.49 -11.95 8.30
CA ASN A 421 22.61 -12.72 8.80
C ASN A 421 22.33 -13.38 10.15
N GLY A 422 21.34 -12.87 10.89
CA GLY A 422 21.02 -13.35 12.24
C GLY A 422 19.72 -12.76 12.75
N GLY A 423 19.46 -12.94 14.04
CA GLY A 423 18.24 -12.45 14.69
C GLY A 423 17.05 -13.38 14.52
N THR A 424 15.93 -12.99 15.10
CA THR A 424 14.64 -13.68 14.97
C THR A 424 13.67 -12.81 14.21
N ILE A 425 13.12 -13.32 13.12
CA ILE A 425 12.14 -12.60 12.30
C ILE A 425 10.81 -13.32 12.39
N SER A 426 9.75 -12.62 12.76
CA SER A 426 8.42 -13.19 12.88
C SER A 426 7.33 -12.25 12.38
N GLY A 427 6.51 -12.74 11.47
CA GLY A 427 5.34 -12.05 10.94
C GLY A 427 4.04 -12.80 11.23
N THR A 428 2.98 -12.09 11.62
CA THR A 428 1.66 -12.74 11.77
C THR A 428 1.04 -13.12 10.42
N VAL A 429 1.48 -12.49 9.33
CA VAL A 429 1.10 -12.81 7.95
C VAL A 429 2.25 -13.50 7.23
N ALA A 430 3.46 -12.93 7.27
CA ALA A 430 4.67 -13.54 6.73
C ALA A 430 5.89 -12.97 7.43
N ASP A 431 6.94 -13.77 7.57
CA ASP A 431 8.22 -13.29 8.11
C ASP A 431 8.88 -12.34 7.11
N ILE A 432 8.78 -12.66 5.83
CA ILE A 432 9.30 -11.85 4.72
C ILE A 432 8.18 -11.62 3.70
N TYR A 433 7.97 -10.36 3.35
CA TYR A 433 7.15 -9.96 2.21
C TYR A 433 8.04 -9.36 1.12
N LEU A 434 7.92 -9.86 -0.09
CA LEU A 434 8.66 -9.41 -1.26
C LEU A 434 7.70 -8.78 -2.27
N GLY A 435 7.79 -7.48 -2.42
CA GLY A 435 7.02 -6.70 -3.38
C GLY A 435 7.55 -6.80 -4.80
N LYS A 436 6.96 -6.03 -5.69
CA LYS A 436 7.35 -5.95 -7.08
C LYS A 436 7.19 -4.52 -7.59
N GLU A 437 8.30 -3.91 -7.98
CA GLU A 437 8.26 -2.71 -8.81
C GLU A 437 8.07 -3.09 -10.30
N THR A 438 7.77 -2.10 -11.12
CA THR A 438 7.52 -2.26 -12.56
C THR A 438 8.67 -2.97 -13.32
N TYR A 439 9.90 -2.88 -12.82
CA TYR A 439 11.09 -3.37 -13.53
C TYR A 439 11.90 -4.44 -12.77
N TYR A 440 11.88 -4.46 -11.44
CA TYR A 440 12.74 -5.34 -10.64
C TYR A 440 11.95 -6.04 -9.55
N ASP A 441 12.18 -7.32 -9.44
CA ASP A 441 11.60 -8.16 -8.40
C ASP A 441 12.41 -8.02 -7.11
N SER A 442 11.73 -7.82 -5.96
CA SER A 442 12.36 -7.87 -4.65
C SER A 442 12.91 -9.27 -4.36
N THR A 443 14.10 -9.32 -3.79
CA THR A 443 14.76 -10.55 -3.34
C THR A 443 15.47 -10.29 -2.02
N VAL A 444 15.89 -11.33 -1.32
CA VAL A 444 16.60 -11.24 -0.05
C VAL A 444 17.88 -12.05 -0.05
N LEU A 445 18.93 -11.54 0.58
CA LEU A 445 20.15 -12.28 0.86
C LEU A 445 20.05 -12.89 2.26
N ILE A 446 20.28 -14.20 2.39
CA ILE A 446 20.24 -14.90 3.67
C ILE A 446 21.65 -15.41 3.99
N GLY A 447 22.16 -15.04 5.16
CA GLY A 447 23.51 -15.39 5.60
C GLY A 447 23.69 -16.90 5.75
N ARG A 448 24.93 -17.37 5.57
CA ARG A 448 25.32 -18.79 5.58
C ARG A 448 24.84 -19.54 6.82
N ASP A 449 24.93 -18.93 7.97
CA ASP A 449 24.72 -19.56 9.28
C ASP A 449 23.28 -19.35 9.80
N TYR A 450 22.40 -18.76 8.98
CA TYR A 450 20.99 -18.56 9.36
C TYR A 450 20.23 -19.89 9.23
N ASP A 451 19.68 -20.41 10.34
CA ASP A 451 19.10 -21.74 10.44
C ASP A 451 17.60 -21.78 10.77
N GLN A 452 16.99 -20.64 10.97
CA GLN A 452 15.56 -20.56 11.29
C GLN A 452 14.69 -20.72 10.04
N GLU A 453 13.51 -21.29 10.24
CA GLU A 453 12.49 -21.34 9.20
C GLU A 453 11.87 -19.95 9.01
N LEU A 454 11.74 -19.52 7.75
CA LEU A 454 11.14 -18.25 7.37
C LEU A 454 9.97 -18.48 6.40
N THR A 455 8.85 -17.91 6.71
CA THR A 455 7.71 -17.84 5.80
C THR A 455 7.85 -16.65 4.85
N VAL A 456 7.61 -16.89 3.55
CA VAL A 456 7.76 -15.88 2.51
C VAL A 456 6.45 -15.69 1.76
N LEU A 457 6.01 -14.44 1.66
CA LEU A 457 4.89 -14.03 0.81
C LEU A 457 5.41 -13.11 -0.30
N VAL A 458 5.13 -13.46 -1.53
CA VAL A 458 5.60 -12.72 -2.71
C VAL A 458 4.41 -12.06 -3.38
N GLU A 459 4.51 -10.77 -3.69
CA GLU A 459 3.54 -10.06 -4.51
C GLU A 459 3.66 -10.52 -5.98
N ASN A 460 2.51 -10.71 -6.63
CA ASN A 460 2.45 -11.18 -8.02
C ASN A 460 3.25 -12.47 -8.26
N PRO A 461 2.92 -13.57 -7.56
CA PRO A 461 3.66 -14.80 -7.63
C PRO A 461 3.61 -15.38 -9.05
N SER A 462 4.72 -15.87 -9.54
CA SER A 462 4.84 -16.57 -10.82
C SER A 462 5.86 -17.70 -10.72
N ASN A 463 5.73 -18.69 -11.61
CA ASN A 463 6.70 -19.77 -11.65
C ASN A 463 8.09 -19.24 -12.00
N GLY A 464 9.10 -19.63 -11.22
CA GLY A 464 10.48 -19.16 -11.38
C GLY A 464 10.76 -17.77 -10.76
N ARG A 465 9.79 -17.12 -10.08
CA ARG A 465 9.99 -15.86 -9.37
C ARG A 465 11.05 -16.03 -8.29
N LYS A 466 12.17 -15.33 -8.41
CA LYS A 466 13.28 -15.40 -7.45
C LYS A 466 12.86 -14.87 -6.07
N ILE A 467 13.32 -15.55 -5.03
CA ILE A 467 13.17 -15.16 -3.63
C ILE A 467 14.51 -14.76 -3.06
N THR A 468 15.55 -15.58 -3.29
CA THR A 468 16.90 -15.23 -2.89
C THR A 468 17.75 -14.88 -4.09
N VAL A 469 18.66 -13.92 -3.89
CA VAL A 469 19.75 -13.67 -4.83
C VAL A 469 20.98 -14.45 -4.36
N GLU A 470 21.74 -14.94 -5.27
CA GLU A 470 23.02 -15.60 -5.03
C GLU A 470 24.12 -14.76 -5.61
N THR A 471 25.06 -14.39 -4.75
CA THR A 471 26.36 -13.92 -5.24
C THR A 471 27.21 -15.13 -5.62
N PRO A 472 27.83 -15.14 -6.82
CA PRO A 472 28.80 -16.18 -7.15
C PRO A 472 29.84 -16.26 -6.04
N ASP A 473 30.24 -17.48 -5.71
CA ASP A 473 31.36 -17.71 -4.78
C ASP A 473 32.62 -17.16 -5.42
N VAL A 474 32.87 -15.87 -5.26
CA VAL A 474 34.15 -15.29 -5.61
C VAL A 474 35.09 -15.65 -4.47
N ASP A 475 36.10 -16.43 -4.78
CA ASP A 475 37.15 -16.97 -3.90
C ASP A 475 38.07 -15.82 -3.37
N ASP A 476 37.49 -14.67 -3.02
CA ASP A 476 38.16 -13.47 -2.48
C ASP A 476 38.17 -13.44 -0.95
N GLY A 477 37.62 -14.46 -0.30
CA GLY A 477 37.62 -14.62 1.15
C GLY A 477 36.71 -13.68 1.92
N GLU A 478 35.95 -12.80 1.22
CA GLU A 478 35.05 -11.83 1.84
C GLU A 478 33.54 -12.13 1.67
N SER A 479 33.17 -13.02 0.75
CA SER A 479 31.75 -13.36 0.58
C SER A 479 31.25 -14.28 1.70
N SER A 480 30.53 -13.71 2.64
CA SER A 480 29.84 -14.45 3.71
C SER A 480 28.52 -15.08 3.24
N TYR A 481 28.13 -14.86 2.01
CA TYR A 481 26.88 -15.37 1.42
C TYR A 481 27.22 -16.54 0.50
N VAL A 482 26.67 -17.71 0.83
CA VAL A 482 26.88 -18.91 0.02
C VAL A 482 25.66 -19.11 -0.86
N PRO A 483 25.88 -19.35 -2.14
CA PRO A 483 24.82 -19.56 -3.12
C PRO A 483 23.81 -20.64 -2.73
N TYR A 484 24.25 -21.68 -2.08
CA TYR A 484 23.41 -22.80 -1.71
C TYR A 484 23.55 -23.17 -0.23
N GLN A 485 22.44 -23.00 0.50
CA GLN A 485 22.33 -23.51 1.86
C GLN A 485 21.40 -24.73 1.88
N GLN A 486 21.97 -25.90 2.09
CA GLN A 486 21.20 -27.14 2.25
C GLN A 486 20.21 -27.07 3.43
N ASN A 487 20.46 -26.18 4.40
CA ASN A 487 19.67 -26.04 5.62
C ASN A 487 18.69 -24.87 5.58
N LEU A 488 18.66 -24.07 4.50
CA LEU A 488 17.75 -22.93 4.42
C LEU A 488 16.30 -23.40 4.32
N LYS A 489 15.51 -23.11 5.34
CA LYS A 489 14.10 -23.47 5.44
C LYS A 489 13.23 -22.27 5.08
N LEU A 490 12.81 -22.22 3.83
CA LEU A 490 11.84 -21.23 3.36
C LEU A 490 10.50 -21.91 3.07
N VAL A 491 9.42 -21.29 3.52
CA VAL A 491 8.04 -21.76 3.29
C VAL A 491 7.28 -20.70 2.52
N SER A 492 6.76 -21.04 1.36
CA SER A 492 5.90 -20.14 0.58
C SER A 492 4.51 -20.03 1.20
N LEU A 493 4.01 -18.83 1.36
CA LEU A 493 2.63 -18.55 1.74
C LEU A 493 1.74 -18.20 0.54
N ASN A 494 2.29 -18.17 -0.67
CA ASN A 494 1.52 -17.97 -1.89
C ASN A 494 0.73 -19.22 -2.24
N PRO A 495 -0.61 -19.18 -2.28
CA PRO A 495 -1.40 -20.34 -2.67
C PRO A 495 -1.01 -20.86 -4.06
N GLY A 496 -0.82 -22.18 -4.17
CA GLY A 496 -0.42 -22.83 -5.41
C GLY A 496 1.06 -22.70 -5.76
N TYR A 497 1.91 -22.28 -4.81
CA TYR A 497 3.36 -22.21 -5.01
C TYR A 497 4.11 -22.84 -3.84
N THR A 498 5.19 -23.55 -4.15
CA THR A 498 6.19 -24.02 -3.20
C THR A 498 7.54 -23.34 -3.45
N ILE A 499 8.50 -23.59 -2.58
CA ILE A 499 9.87 -23.11 -2.76
C ILE A 499 10.69 -24.19 -3.47
N GLY A 500 11.26 -23.84 -4.59
CA GLY A 500 12.15 -24.68 -5.37
C GLY A 500 13.54 -24.07 -5.52
N ILE A 501 14.38 -24.77 -6.25
CA ILE A 501 15.74 -24.35 -6.59
C ILE A 501 15.75 -23.99 -8.07
N GLY A 502 16.18 -22.76 -8.38
CA GLY A 502 16.51 -22.31 -9.72
C GLY A 502 18.02 -22.31 -9.93
N GLU A 503 18.47 -22.41 -11.16
CA GLU A 503 19.87 -22.34 -11.57
C GLU A 503 20.07 -21.10 -12.47
N GLN A 504 21.05 -20.28 -12.15
CA GLN A 504 21.48 -19.19 -13.01
C GLN A 504 22.86 -19.51 -13.56
N ARG A 505 22.99 -19.51 -14.89
CA ARG A 505 24.27 -19.68 -15.56
C ARG A 505 24.87 -18.37 -15.94
N TYR A 506 26.13 -18.20 -15.62
CA TYR A 506 26.89 -17.01 -16.00
C TYR A 506 27.66 -17.26 -17.31
N TRP A 507 28.09 -16.17 -17.94
CA TRP A 507 28.82 -16.23 -19.22
C TRP A 507 30.20 -16.92 -19.15
N ASP A 508 30.72 -17.16 -17.95
CA ASP A 508 31.99 -17.85 -17.66
C ASP A 508 31.83 -19.33 -17.33
N ASP A 509 30.68 -19.93 -17.67
CA ASP A 509 30.31 -21.32 -17.37
C ASP A 509 30.12 -21.64 -15.86
N GLN A 510 30.15 -20.63 -14.97
CA GLN A 510 29.75 -20.83 -13.58
C GLN A 510 28.23 -20.83 -13.47
N SER A 511 27.73 -21.64 -12.55
CA SER A 511 26.31 -21.64 -12.22
C SER A 511 26.11 -21.39 -10.73
N SER A 512 25.12 -20.63 -10.37
CA SER A 512 24.66 -20.47 -9.00
C SER A 512 23.23 -20.94 -8.87
N GLU A 513 22.90 -21.47 -7.71
CA GLU A 513 21.54 -21.90 -7.35
C GLU A 513 20.88 -20.79 -6.53
N TYR A 514 19.60 -20.56 -6.76
CA TYR A 514 18.80 -19.62 -5.99
C TYR A 514 17.47 -20.25 -5.58
N ARG A 515 16.80 -19.70 -4.58
CA ARG A 515 15.45 -20.10 -4.21
C ARG A 515 14.43 -19.31 -5.03
N CYS A 516 13.42 -20.01 -5.53
CA CYS A 516 12.35 -19.41 -6.31
C CYS A 516 10.99 -20.03 -6.00
N LEU A 517 9.94 -19.38 -6.41
CA LEU A 517 8.59 -19.95 -6.42
C LEU A 517 8.48 -20.98 -7.54
N VAL A 518 7.94 -22.14 -7.21
CA VAL A 518 7.56 -23.18 -8.19
C VAL A 518 6.05 -23.34 -8.11
N ALA A 519 5.37 -23.08 -9.23
CA ALA A 519 3.93 -23.24 -9.31
C ALA A 519 3.51 -24.68 -9.05
N GLN A 520 2.48 -24.87 -8.27
CA GLN A 520 1.82 -26.16 -8.04
C GLN A 520 0.37 -26.04 -8.50
N ASN A 521 -0.05 -26.92 -9.38
CA ASN A 521 -1.38 -26.89 -9.95
C ASN A 521 -2.03 -28.27 -9.98
N THR A 522 -3.32 -28.30 -10.10
CA THR A 522 -4.11 -29.52 -10.19
C THR A 522 -4.11 -30.08 -11.61
N VAL A 523 -4.24 -31.40 -11.72
CA VAL A 523 -4.50 -32.09 -12.96
C VAL A 523 -5.89 -32.72 -12.86
N THR A 524 -6.81 -32.27 -13.69
CA THR A 524 -8.14 -32.84 -13.82
C THR A 524 -8.18 -33.78 -15.01
N ALA A 525 -8.31 -35.07 -14.77
CA ALA A 525 -8.42 -36.09 -15.81
C ALA A 525 -9.85 -36.60 -15.88
N GLN A 526 -10.51 -36.42 -17.02
CA GLN A 526 -11.86 -36.93 -17.30
C GLN A 526 -11.78 -38.17 -18.19
N ASN A 527 -12.51 -39.20 -17.85
CA ASN A 527 -12.45 -40.54 -18.51
C ASN A 527 -11.03 -41.10 -18.54
N ALA A 528 -10.15 -40.69 -17.62
CA ALA A 528 -8.74 -41.02 -17.59
C ALA A 528 -8.20 -41.06 -16.15
N THR A 529 -7.05 -41.65 -15.99
CA THR A 529 -6.28 -41.63 -14.74
C THR A 529 -5.03 -40.79 -14.97
N ALA A 530 -4.69 -39.89 -14.06
CA ALA A 530 -3.41 -39.17 -14.05
C ALA A 530 -2.56 -39.60 -12.87
N LYS A 531 -1.22 -39.66 -13.06
CA LYS A 531 -0.23 -40.00 -12.04
C LYS A 531 0.95 -39.05 -12.11
N ALA A 532 1.54 -38.72 -10.94
CA ALA A 532 2.80 -38.01 -10.83
C ALA A 532 3.55 -38.41 -9.55
N ASP A 533 4.86 -38.16 -9.53
CA ASP A 533 5.66 -38.27 -8.31
C ASP A 533 5.57 -36.97 -7.51
N LEU A 534 4.93 -37.04 -6.34
CA LEU A 534 4.77 -35.92 -5.41
C LEU A 534 5.88 -35.92 -4.33
N GLY A 535 6.99 -36.63 -4.51
CA GLY A 535 8.12 -36.70 -3.58
C GLY A 535 8.15 -37.95 -2.74
N GLU A 536 7.06 -38.75 -2.70
CA GLU A 536 6.98 -40.06 -2.02
C GLU A 536 6.85 -41.24 -2.99
N GLY A 537 7.10 -41.02 -4.29
CA GLY A 537 6.90 -41.96 -5.39
C GLY A 537 5.63 -41.63 -6.20
N GLU A 538 5.44 -42.45 -7.28
CA GLU A 538 4.33 -42.24 -8.20
C GLU A 538 2.98 -42.46 -7.52
N LYS A 539 2.10 -41.46 -7.55
CA LYS A 539 0.76 -41.46 -6.96
C LYS A 539 -0.30 -41.19 -8.03
N THR A 540 -1.44 -41.88 -7.93
CA THR A 540 -2.64 -41.53 -8.70
C THR A 540 -3.20 -40.22 -8.15
N LEU A 541 -3.35 -39.26 -9.02
CA LEU A 541 -3.78 -37.89 -8.67
C LEU A 541 -5.31 -37.83 -8.47
N THR A 542 -5.70 -37.06 -7.49
CA THR A 542 -7.09 -36.60 -7.28
C THR A 542 -7.21 -35.13 -7.67
N THR A 543 -8.42 -34.60 -7.75
CA THR A 543 -8.66 -33.18 -8.08
C THR A 543 -8.11 -32.19 -7.05
N SER A 544 -7.69 -32.66 -5.89
CA SER A 544 -7.07 -31.85 -4.82
C SER A 544 -5.56 -31.98 -4.73
N ASP A 545 -4.95 -32.89 -5.47
CA ASP A 545 -3.50 -33.07 -5.45
C ASP A 545 -2.82 -32.00 -6.30
N LEU A 546 -1.80 -31.37 -5.72
CA LEU A 546 -1.01 -30.33 -6.38
C LEU A 546 0.27 -30.95 -6.95
N VAL A 547 0.53 -30.71 -8.23
CA VAL A 547 1.73 -31.13 -8.94
C VAL A 547 2.60 -29.93 -9.24
N GLU A 548 3.88 -29.99 -8.89
CA GLU A 548 4.85 -28.92 -9.18
C GLU A 548 5.08 -28.78 -10.69
N CYS A 549 5.18 -27.52 -11.13
CA CYS A 549 5.59 -27.19 -12.50
C CYS A 549 6.95 -27.86 -12.81
N GLY A 550 7.06 -28.42 -14.02
CA GLY A 550 8.25 -29.15 -14.45
C GLY A 550 8.25 -30.66 -14.11
N LYS A 551 7.36 -31.13 -13.23
CA LYS A 551 7.23 -32.59 -12.96
C LYS A 551 6.55 -33.31 -14.11
N THR A 552 6.92 -34.57 -14.29
CA THR A 552 6.29 -35.45 -15.29
C THR A 552 4.94 -35.94 -14.78
N VAL A 553 3.93 -35.81 -15.62
CA VAL A 553 2.59 -36.37 -15.39
C VAL A 553 2.34 -37.46 -16.43
N THR A 554 1.89 -38.61 -15.97
CA THR A 554 1.44 -39.72 -16.82
C THR A 554 -0.09 -39.71 -16.85
N ILE A 555 -0.69 -39.73 -18.03
CA ILE A 555 -2.13 -39.90 -18.21
C ILE A 555 -2.41 -41.19 -18.98
N THR A 556 -3.43 -41.94 -18.53
CA THR A 556 -3.87 -43.21 -19.12
C THR A 556 -5.40 -43.13 -19.30
N ALA A 557 -5.88 -43.42 -20.51
CA ALA A 557 -7.33 -43.47 -20.77
C ALA A 557 -7.97 -44.66 -20.04
N ASN A 558 -9.19 -44.49 -19.53
CA ASN A 558 -9.93 -45.54 -18.84
C ASN A 558 -10.53 -46.56 -19.84
N ALA A 559 -10.98 -46.11 -21.01
CA ALA A 559 -11.44 -46.97 -22.08
C ALA A 559 -10.23 -47.67 -22.74
N PRO A 560 -10.34 -48.93 -23.17
CA PRO A 560 -9.26 -49.62 -23.80
C PRO A 560 -8.78 -48.94 -25.09
N ALA A 561 -7.52 -49.18 -25.47
CA ALA A 561 -7.00 -48.66 -26.75
C ALA A 561 -7.85 -49.15 -27.94
N ALA A 562 -7.99 -48.26 -28.94
CA ALA A 562 -8.77 -48.56 -30.13
C ALA A 562 -8.21 -49.80 -30.86
N THR A 563 -9.12 -50.71 -31.18
CA THR A 563 -8.86 -51.89 -31.98
C THR A 563 -9.71 -51.86 -33.23
N ALA A 564 -9.35 -52.68 -34.22
CA ALA A 564 -10.24 -52.83 -35.41
C ALA A 564 -11.66 -53.26 -34.95
N PRO A 565 -12.71 -52.59 -35.42
CA PRO A 565 -14.06 -52.92 -34.97
C PRO A 565 -14.48 -54.31 -35.48
N ALA A 566 -14.98 -55.17 -34.56
CA ALA A 566 -15.46 -56.54 -34.79
C ALA A 566 -16.62 -56.88 -33.86
N ALA A 567 -17.21 -58.04 -34.01
CA ALA A 567 -18.31 -58.49 -33.17
C ALA A 567 -17.97 -58.55 -31.68
N ASP A 568 -16.77 -59.02 -31.36
CA ASP A 568 -16.23 -59.17 -29.99
C ASP A 568 -15.41 -58.00 -29.47
N SER A 569 -15.31 -56.93 -30.29
CA SER A 569 -14.62 -55.72 -29.85
C SER A 569 -15.38 -54.98 -28.74
N PRO A 570 -14.68 -54.26 -27.85
CA PRO A 570 -15.30 -53.49 -26.77
C PRO A 570 -16.38 -52.49 -27.31
N ASP A 571 -17.41 -52.27 -26.53
CA ASP A 571 -18.44 -51.29 -26.91
C ASP A 571 -17.97 -49.83 -26.82
N THR A 572 -16.92 -49.58 -26.07
CA THR A 572 -16.29 -48.27 -25.90
C THR A 572 -14.78 -48.45 -26.02
N VAL A 573 -14.10 -47.61 -26.82
CA VAL A 573 -12.64 -47.57 -26.98
C VAL A 573 -12.17 -46.11 -26.92
N PHE A 574 -10.93 -45.91 -26.48
CA PHE A 574 -10.30 -44.59 -26.49
C PHE A 574 -10.03 -44.15 -27.94
N ALA A 575 -10.31 -42.88 -28.21
CA ALA A 575 -10.08 -42.28 -29.51
C ALA A 575 -8.88 -41.33 -29.54
N ASN A 576 -8.91 -40.30 -28.71
CA ASN A 576 -7.85 -39.30 -28.61
C ASN A 576 -8.00 -38.46 -27.37
N TRP A 577 -6.95 -37.73 -27.03
CA TRP A 577 -6.95 -36.73 -25.96
C TRP A 577 -7.54 -35.40 -26.43
N LYS A 578 -8.22 -34.73 -25.52
CA LYS A 578 -8.68 -33.35 -25.67
C LYS A 578 -8.20 -32.53 -24.48
N THR A 579 -7.57 -31.39 -24.75
CA THR A 579 -7.15 -30.42 -23.75
C THR A 579 -7.06 -29.04 -24.40
N ASP A 580 -7.37 -27.98 -23.63
CA ASP A 580 -7.19 -26.58 -24.05
C ASP A 580 -5.78 -26.08 -23.67
N ASN A 581 -5.02 -26.82 -22.83
CA ASN A 581 -3.65 -26.51 -22.48
C ASN A 581 -2.71 -26.86 -23.64
N ASP A 582 -1.68 -26.04 -23.86
CA ASP A 582 -0.64 -26.30 -24.87
C ASP A 582 0.42 -27.30 -24.35
N LEU A 583 0.06 -28.57 -24.27
CA LEU A 583 0.89 -29.63 -23.72
C LEU A 583 1.60 -30.42 -24.83
N THR A 584 2.90 -30.69 -24.61
CA THR A 584 3.75 -31.51 -25.49
C THR A 584 4.03 -32.85 -24.85
N ILE A 585 4.02 -33.94 -25.67
CA ILE A 585 4.32 -35.31 -25.21
C ILE A 585 5.79 -35.40 -24.90
N ASN A 586 6.15 -35.85 -23.69
CA ASN A 586 7.54 -36.06 -23.30
C ASN A 586 8.20 -37.20 -24.12
N GLY A 587 9.42 -36.92 -24.56
CA GLY A 587 10.23 -37.92 -25.30
C GLY A 587 9.88 -38.04 -26.78
N ASP A 588 8.93 -37.24 -27.30
CA ASP A 588 8.65 -37.23 -28.74
C ASP A 588 9.59 -36.22 -29.43
N ALA A 589 10.40 -36.70 -30.33
CA ALA A 589 11.35 -35.88 -31.11
C ALA A 589 10.66 -34.87 -32.06
N THR A 590 9.38 -34.99 -32.28
CA THR A 590 8.57 -34.14 -33.18
C THR A 590 7.78 -33.09 -32.46
N ASP A 591 7.92 -32.98 -31.10
CA ASP A 591 7.12 -32.09 -30.24
C ASP A 591 5.60 -32.27 -30.43
N SER A 592 5.16 -33.52 -30.55
CA SER A 592 3.75 -33.87 -30.72
C SER A 592 2.91 -33.35 -29.53
N LYS A 593 1.73 -32.85 -29.85
CA LYS A 593 0.84 -32.30 -28.82
C LYS A 593 0.00 -33.39 -28.16
N VAL A 594 -0.27 -33.24 -26.87
CA VAL A 594 -1.24 -34.05 -26.13
C VAL A 594 -2.62 -33.96 -26.77
N ASN A 595 -3.07 -32.72 -27.10
CA ASN A 595 -4.35 -32.51 -27.74
C ASN A 595 -4.40 -33.17 -29.13
N GLY A 596 -5.37 -34.07 -29.30
CA GLY A 596 -5.55 -34.84 -30.54
C GLY A 596 -4.72 -36.15 -30.64
N SER A 597 -3.79 -36.41 -29.70
CA SER A 597 -3.01 -37.64 -29.68
C SER A 597 -3.90 -38.87 -29.48
N ALA A 598 -3.64 -39.96 -30.24
CA ALA A 598 -4.31 -41.23 -30.13
C ALA A 598 -3.52 -42.25 -29.26
N GLU A 599 -2.43 -41.85 -28.63
CA GLU A 599 -1.66 -42.69 -27.70
C GLU A 599 -2.47 -42.89 -26.41
N HIS A 600 -2.77 -44.15 -26.09
CA HIS A 600 -3.60 -44.54 -24.95
C HIS A 600 -3.00 -44.14 -23.59
N GLU A 601 -1.68 -44.16 -23.46
CA GLU A 601 -0.93 -43.67 -22.33
C GLU A 601 0.20 -42.79 -22.82
N LEU A 602 0.35 -41.63 -22.21
CA LEU A 602 1.41 -40.69 -22.55
C LEU A 602 1.84 -39.87 -21.32
N THR A 603 2.99 -39.24 -21.44
CA THR A 603 3.50 -38.32 -20.40
C THR A 603 3.68 -36.93 -20.96
N PHE A 604 3.46 -35.92 -20.09
CA PHE A 604 3.77 -34.52 -20.38
C PHE A 604 4.43 -33.86 -19.16
N THR A 605 5.06 -32.71 -19.37
CA THR A 605 5.63 -31.90 -18.29
C THR A 605 4.58 -30.96 -17.76
N MET A 606 4.38 -30.93 -16.43
CA MET A 606 3.39 -30.06 -15.77
C MET A 606 3.70 -28.58 -16.05
N PRO A 607 2.79 -27.81 -16.65
CA PRO A 607 2.95 -26.37 -16.86
C PRO A 607 2.73 -25.59 -15.56
N SER A 608 2.92 -24.29 -15.63
CA SER A 608 2.68 -23.36 -14.51
C SER A 608 1.20 -22.98 -14.29
N GLU A 609 0.30 -23.66 -14.97
CA GLU A 609 -1.16 -23.43 -14.90
C GLU A 609 -1.91 -24.77 -14.69
N PRO A 610 -3.13 -24.76 -14.16
CA PRO A 610 -3.94 -25.95 -14.01
C PRO A 610 -4.17 -26.67 -15.34
N VAL A 611 -4.11 -27.99 -15.30
CA VAL A 611 -4.30 -28.84 -16.48
C VAL A 611 -5.65 -29.55 -16.42
N SER A 612 -6.39 -29.49 -17.53
CA SER A 612 -7.57 -30.30 -17.75
C SER A 612 -7.40 -31.16 -19.01
N VAL A 613 -7.44 -32.47 -18.84
CA VAL A 613 -7.34 -33.43 -19.94
C VAL A 613 -8.58 -34.34 -19.95
N THR A 614 -9.09 -34.60 -21.12
CA THR A 614 -10.25 -35.51 -21.31
C THR A 614 -9.87 -36.57 -22.30
N ALA A 615 -10.01 -37.85 -21.91
CA ALA A 615 -9.99 -38.94 -22.85
C ALA A 615 -11.32 -38.96 -23.59
N VAL A 616 -11.25 -38.76 -24.89
CA VAL A 616 -12.43 -38.82 -25.78
C VAL A 616 -12.61 -40.25 -26.21
N ASP A 617 -13.80 -40.80 -25.92
CA ASP A 617 -14.12 -42.16 -26.26
C ASP A 617 -14.87 -42.24 -27.62
N GLN A 618 -14.75 -43.39 -28.26
CA GLN A 618 -15.57 -43.79 -29.40
C GLN A 618 -16.43 -44.98 -28.98
N TYR A 619 -17.61 -45.02 -29.54
CA TYR A 619 -18.60 -46.04 -29.24
C TYR A 619 -18.90 -46.89 -30.44
N LYS A 620 -19.06 -48.22 -30.21
CA LYS A 620 -19.27 -49.21 -31.27
C LYS A 620 -20.62 -48.98 -31.92
N ILE A 621 -20.64 -49.01 -33.25
CA ILE A 621 -21.82 -49.03 -34.07
C ILE A 621 -21.89 -50.39 -34.71
N THR A 622 -23.02 -51.13 -34.55
CA THR A 622 -23.32 -52.37 -35.27
C THR A 622 -24.44 -52.06 -36.31
N ILE A 623 -24.10 -52.22 -37.56
CA ILE A 623 -25.02 -51.99 -38.68
C ILE A 623 -25.38 -53.32 -39.32
N LYS A 624 -26.67 -53.66 -39.36
CA LYS A 624 -27.22 -54.85 -40.00
C LYS A 624 -28.06 -54.46 -41.17
N GLY A 625 -27.85 -55.12 -42.32
CA GLY A 625 -28.58 -54.87 -43.57
C GLY A 625 -28.20 -53.59 -44.29
N GLY A 626 -27.11 -53.00 -43.88
CA GLY A 626 -26.50 -51.75 -44.43
C GLY A 626 -25.09 -51.55 -43.96
N LYS A 627 -24.45 -50.47 -44.36
CA LYS A 627 -23.06 -50.09 -44.00
C LYS A 627 -22.89 -48.60 -43.83
N GLN A 628 -21.77 -48.12 -43.35
CA GLN A 628 -21.43 -46.71 -43.33
C GLN A 628 -21.37 -46.15 -44.77
N TYR A 629 -21.91 -44.94 -44.99
CA TYR A 629 -21.89 -44.33 -46.33
C TYR A 629 -20.43 -44.07 -46.80
N GLY A 630 -20.13 -44.48 -48.03
CA GLY A 630 -18.82 -44.40 -48.61
C GLY A 630 -17.93 -45.63 -48.38
N ASP A 631 -18.35 -46.57 -47.54
CA ASP A 631 -17.59 -47.81 -47.31
C ASP A 631 -17.83 -48.79 -48.44
N THR A 632 -16.76 -49.38 -48.92
CA THR A 632 -16.76 -50.38 -49.99
C THR A 632 -16.62 -51.83 -49.51
N ALA A 633 -16.39 -52.03 -48.24
CA ALA A 633 -16.28 -53.37 -47.66
C ALA A 633 -17.61 -54.13 -47.67
N GLU A 634 -17.55 -55.44 -47.97
CA GLU A 634 -18.70 -56.34 -47.89
C GLU A 634 -18.39 -57.44 -46.88
N ASN A 635 -19.22 -57.56 -45.82
CA ASN A 635 -19.13 -58.67 -44.89
C ASN A 635 -20.12 -59.75 -45.28
N GLU A 636 -19.74 -61.05 -45.26
CA GLU A 636 -20.52 -62.19 -45.70
C GLU A 636 -21.87 -62.34 -44.97
N ASP A 637 -21.92 -61.88 -43.69
CA ASP A 637 -23.11 -61.87 -42.83
C ASP A 637 -23.99 -60.65 -42.95
N GLY A 638 -23.56 -59.61 -43.70
CA GLY A 638 -24.23 -58.33 -43.79
C GLY A 638 -24.28 -57.47 -42.54
N THR A 639 -23.37 -57.73 -41.61
CA THR A 639 -23.19 -56.98 -40.38
C THR A 639 -21.84 -56.24 -40.42
N TYR A 640 -21.86 -54.91 -40.17
CA TYR A 640 -20.69 -54.04 -40.17
C TYR A 640 -20.47 -53.44 -38.80
N TYR A 641 -19.23 -53.26 -38.43
CA TYR A 641 -18.82 -52.69 -37.13
C TYR A 641 -17.99 -51.45 -37.37
N TYR A 642 -18.27 -50.37 -36.66
CA TYR A 642 -17.52 -49.08 -36.73
C TYR A 642 -17.40 -48.52 -35.35
N TYR A 643 -16.54 -47.52 -35.20
CA TYR A 643 -16.47 -46.66 -34.04
C TYR A 643 -16.63 -45.21 -34.42
N ALA A 644 -17.43 -44.47 -33.63
CA ALA A 644 -17.62 -43.04 -33.79
C ALA A 644 -17.65 -42.37 -32.42
N LYS A 645 -17.24 -41.08 -32.34
CA LYS A 645 -17.31 -40.29 -31.13
C LYS A 645 -18.77 -39.82 -30.88
N ALA A 646 -19.09 -39.62 -29.61
CA ALA A 646 -20.35 -38.96 -29.28
C ALA A 646 -20.46 -37.60 -29.96
N GLY A 647 -21.63 -37.32 -30.59
CA GLY A 647 -21.86 -36.10 -31.34
C GLY A 647 -21.44 -36.15 -32.80
N ASP A 648 -20.68 -37.17 -33.24
CA ASP A 648 -20.38 -37.33 -34.67
C ASP A 648 -21.65 -37.66 -35.48
N THR A 649 -21.76 -37.10 -36.69
CA THR A 649 -22.81 -37.47 -37.62
C THR A 649 -22.38 -38.73 -38.38
N VAL A 650 -23.06 -39.82 -38.15
CA VAL A 650 -22.84 -41.12 -38.81
C VAL A 650 -23.78 -41.22 -40.00
N GLN A 651 -23.24 -41.34 -41.20
CA GLN A 651 -23.98 -41.48 -42.43
C GLN A 651 -24.11 -42.97 -42.82
N LEU A 652 -25.25 -43.40 -43.26
CA LEU A 652 -25.60 -44.76 -43.52
C LEU A 652 -25.88 -44.99 -45.01
N ALA A 653 -25.40 -46.12 -45.55
CA ALA A 653 -25.74 -46.62 -46.86
C ALA A 653 -26.58 -47.88 -46.73
N PHE A 654 -27.76 -47.91 -47.35
CA PHE A 654 -28.65 -48.99 -47.31
C PHE A 654 -28.33 -50.00 -48.44
N ALA A 655 -28.47 -51.32 -48.16
CA ALA A 655 -28.23 -52.36 -49.15
C ALA A 655 -29.46 -52.74 -50.01
N GLY A 656 -30.60 -52.09 -49.79
CA GLY A 656 -31.91 -52.36 -50.47
C GLY A 656 -32.45 -51.21 -51.31
N GLU A 657 -33.66 -51.31 -51.75
CA GLU A 657 -34.33 -50.34 -52.62
C GLU A 657 -34.71 -49.03 -51.90
N ASN A 658 -34.85 -47.94 -52.66
CA ASN A 658 -35.25 -46.63 -52.16
C ASN A 658 -36.58 -46.70 -51.37
N GLY A 659 -36.59 -46.14 -50.13
CA GLY A 659 -37.74 -46.09 -49.28
C GLY A 659 -37.68 -47.00 -48.05
N SER A 660 -36.58 -47.73 -47.84
CA SER A 660 -36.35 -48.49 -46.63
C SER A 660 -35.94 -47.61 -45.48
N HIS A 661 -36.45 -47.89 -44.30
CA HIS A 661 -36.13 -47.14 -43.07
C HIS A 661 -35.18 -47.90 -42.19
N TRP A 662 -34.25 -47.19 -41.57
CA TRP A 662 -33.39 -47.73 -40.51
C TRP A 662 -34.20 -47.86 -39.23
N SER A 663 -34.26 -49.03 -38.65
CA SER A 663 -34.81 -49.23 -37.30
C SER A 663 -33.66 -49.21 -36.29
N TRP A 664 -34.00 -48.75 -35.11
CA TRP A 664 -33.02 -48.60 -34.03
C TRP A 664 -33.51 -49.32 -32.76
N ASN A 665 -32.64 -50.10 -32.13
CA ASN A 665 -33.01 -50.95 -31.01
C ASN A 665 -32.53 -50.39 -29.64
N ASN A 666 -31.92 -49.24 -29.61
CA ASN A 666 -31.51 -48.56 -28.36
C ASN A 666 -32.44 -47.35 -28.11
N ALA A 667 -33.13 -47.36 -26.97
CA ALA A 667 -34.16 -46.36 -26.66
C ALA A 667 -33.64 -44.95 -26.38
N GLU A 668 -32.30 -44.75 -26.42
CA GLU A 668 -31.66 -43.50 -26.04
C GLU A 668 -31.13 -42.63 -27.18
N LEU A 669 -31.40 -42.96 -28.50
CA LEU A 669 -31.10 -41.99 -29.55
C LEU A 669 -32.16 -40.87 -29.51
N PRO A 670 -31.79 -39.64 -29.10
CA PRO A 670 -32.82 -38.62 -28.85
C PRO A 670 -33.51 -38.15 -30.11
N ASP A 671 -32.84 -38.20 -31.25
CA ASP A 671 -33.32 -37.62 -32.52
C ASP A 671 -33.71 -38.69 -33.57
N GLY A 672 -33.56 -40.00 -33.26
CA GLY A 672 -33.79 -41.06 -34.24
C GLY A 672 -32.80 -40.99 -35.43
N VAL A 673 -33.04 -41.89 -36.38
CA VAL A 673 -32.31 -41.85 -37.66
C VAL A 673 -33.04 -40.91 -38.63
N ILE A 674 -32.32 -39.94 -39.18
CA ILE A 674 -32.84 -39.06 -40.23
C ILE A 674 -32.79 -39.84 -41.55
N ASN A 675 -33.94 -40.03 -42.16
CA ASN A 675 -34.01 -40.75 -43.44
C ASN A 675 -33.35 -39.94 -44.58
N ALA A 676 -32.90 -40.72 -45.62
CA ALA A 676 -32.34 -40.13 -46.82
C ALA A 676 -33.38 -39.18 -47.50
N ALA A 677 -32.90 -37.95 -47.82
CA ALA A 677 -33.58 -37.01 -48.74
C ALA A 677 -32.89 -37.08 -50.09
N ASP A 678 -33.48 -36.43 -51.14
CA ASP A 678 -33.08 -36.61 -52.54
C ASP A 678 -31.58 -36.46 -52.84
N ASP A 679 -30.78 -35.79 -51.93
CA ASP A 679 -29.36 -35.60 -52.09
C ASP A 679 -28.49 -35.93 -50.81
N GLU A 680 -29.10 -36.43 -49.72
CA GLU A 680 -28.34 -36.71 -48.52
C GLU A 680 -28.55 -38.15 -48.02
N PRO A 681 -27.49 -38.89 -47.61
CA PRO A 681 -27.62 -40.22 -47.03
C PRO A 681 -28.36 -40.19 -45.68
N ALA A 682 -29.04 -41.28 -45.34
CA ALA A 682 -29.59 -41.45 -44.00
C ALA A 682 -28.48 -41.27 -42.94
N HIS A 683 -28.77 -40.59 -41.86
CA HIS A 683 -27.74 -40.29 -40.85
C HIS A 683 -28.36 -40.16 -39.43
N PHE A 684 -27.50 -40.27 -38.43
CA PHE A 684 -27.84 -40.01 -37.03
C PHE A 684 -26.68 -39.39 -36.29
N THR A 685 -26.96 -38.73 -35.19
CA THR A 685 -25.92 -38.24 -34.27
C THR A 685 -25.58 -39.33 -33.30
N MET A 686 -24.29 -39.67 -33.19
CA MET A 686 -23.79 -40.72 -32.32
C MET A 686 -24.00 -40.39 -30.84
N PRO A 687 -24.73 -41.20 -30.07
CA PRO A 687 -24.82 -40.98 -28.62
C PRO A 687 -23.55 -41.45 -27.89
N ALA A 688 -23.45 -41.12 -26.60
CA ALA A 688 -22.35 -41.56 -25.74
C ALA A 688 -22.49 -42.99 -25.25
N ASN A 689 -22.91 -43.91 -26.14
CA ASN A 689 -23.03 -45.34 -25.90
C ASN A 689 -23.08 -46.13 -27.24
N ALA A 690 -22.77 -47.44 -27.17
CA ALA A 690 -22.85 -48.31 -28.33
C ALA A 690 -24.28 -48.40 -28.87
N VAL A 691 -24.43 -48.46 -30.19
CA VAL A 691 -25.71 -48.55 -30.87
C VAL A 691 -25.73 -49.71 -31.86
N THR A 692 -26.90 -50.36 -32.02
CA THR A 692 -27.17 -51.29 -33.09
C THR A 692 -28.28 -50.73 -33.98
N ILE A 693 -27.99 -50.63 -35.27
CA ILE A 693 -28.87 -50.11 -36.29
C ILE A 693 -29.18 -51.23 -37.29
N GLU A 694 -30.43 -51.47 -37.56
CA GLU A 694 -30.88 -52.53 -38.49
C GLU A 694 -31.76 -51.92 -39.60
N ALA A 695 -31.43 -52.23 -40.85
CA ALA A 695 -32.22 -51.82 -41.99
C ALA A 695 -33.58 -52.52 -41.96
N SER A 696 -34.67 -51.78 -42.03
CA SER A 696 -36.02 -52.31 -42.13
C SER A 696 -36.65 -51.95 -43.46
N ALA A 697 -37.29 -52.92 -44.10
CA ALA A 697 -38.01 -52.77 -45.36
C ALA A 697 -39.47 -52.26 -45.15
N GLU A 698 -39.93 -52.11 -43.92
CA GLU A 698 -41.30 -51.68 -43.63
C GLU A 698 -41.41 -50.13 -43.60
N SER A 699 -42.39 -49.61 -44.30
CA SER A 699 -42.73 -48.20 -44.28
C SER A 699 -43.33 -47.83 -42.91
N LYS A 700 -42.60 -47.17 -42.08
CA LYS A 700 -43.10 -46.53 -40.82
C LYS A 700 -43.78 -45.21 -41.12
N PRO A 701 -44.89 -44.90 -40.45
CA PRO A 701 -45.50 -43.57 -40.56
C PRO A 701 -44.50 -42.50 -40.17
N VAL A 702 -44.46 -41.39 -40.90
CA VAL A 702 -43.64 -40.21 -40.62
C VAL A 702 -44.04 -39.70 -39.24
N ILE A 703 -43.16 -39.84 -38.27
CA ILE A 703 -43.33 -39.18 -36.97
C ILE A 703 -42.90 -37.75 -37.17
N PRO A 704 -43.74 -36.74 -36.85
CA PRO A 704 -43.34 -35.35 -36.93
C PRO A 704 -42.09 -35.11 -36.09
N ARG A 705 -41.13 -34.36 -36.63
CA ARG A 705 -39.85 -34.10 -36.00
C ARG A 705 -40.02 -33.12 -34.82
N ALA A 706 -39.91 -33.60 -33.60
CA ALA A 706 -39.94 -32.78 -32.40
C ALA A 706 -38.53 -32.27 -32.06
N TYR A 707 -38.40 -30.97 -31.81
CA TYR A 707 -37.16 -30.34 -31.34
C TYR A 707 -37.16 -30.19 -29.83
N ARG A 708 -35.98 -30.21 -29.24
CA ARG A 708 -35.80 -30.16 -27.79
C ARG A 708 -36.01 -28.75 -27.27
N VAL A 709 -36.81 -28.60 -26.24
CA VAL A 709 -36.91 -27.45 -25.36
C VAL A 709 -36.14 -27.81 -24.08
N GLN A 710 -35.05 -27.17 -23.79
CA GLN A 710 -34.22 -27.44 -22.61
C GLN A 710 -34.30 -26.29 -21.62
N VAL A 711 -34.51 -26.58 -20.35
CA VAL A 711 -34.48 -25.60 -19.25
C VAL A 711 -33.05 -25.48 -18.71
N GLN A 712 -32.56 -24.25 -18.60
CA GLN A 712 -31.29 -23.94 -17.99
C GLN A 712 -31.49 -22.89 -16.91
N LEU A 713 -31.07 -23.18 -15.68
CA LEU A 713 -31.19 -22.25 -14.56
C LEU A 713 -30.07 -21.20 -14.63
N PRO A 714 -30.33 -19.95 -14.21
CA PRO A 714 -29.28 -18.92 -14.07
C PRO A 714 -28.20 -19.38 -13.11
N ALA A 715 -26.92 -19.21 -13.51
CA ALA A 715 -25.77 -19.67 -12.72
C ALA A 715 -25.45 -18.76 -11.52
N ASP A 716 -25.97 -17.56 -11.51
CA ASP A 716 -25.76 -16.50 -10.50
C ASP A 716 -26.75 -16.56 -9.33
N VAL A 717 -27.68 -17.52 -9.34
CA VAL A 717 -28.69 -17.73 -8.29
C VAL A 717 -28.57 -19.13 -7.73
N ALA A 718 -28.38 -19.25 -6.43
CA ALA A 718 -28.31 -20.54 -5.74
C ALA A 718 -29.73 -21.07 -5.44
N PHE A 719 -30.23 -21.92 -6.30
CA PHE A 719 -31.47 -22.71 -6.06
C PHE A 719 -31.17 -23.90 -5.13
N ALA A 720 -32.20 -24.38 -4.43
CA ALA A 720 -32.05 -25.63 -3.66
C ALA A 720 -31.75 -26.81 -4.61
N GLU A 721 -31.04 -27.82 -4.16
CA GLU A 721 -30.54 -28.95 -4.98
C GLU A 721 -31.67 -29.70 -5.72
N ASP A 722 -32.90 -29.72 -5.17
CA ASP A 722 -34.09 -30.33 -5.75
C ASP A 722 -35.09 -29.31 -6.32
N ALA A 723 -34.72 -28.04 -6.44
CA ALA A 723 -35.66 -27.04 -6.93
C ALA A 723 -35.91 -27.18 -8.43
N ALA A 724 -37.21 -27.22 -8.80
CA ALA A 724 -37.67 -27.24 -10.19
C ALA A 724 -38.46 -25.95 -10.51
N PRO A 725 -37.77 -24.78 -10.60
CA PRO A 725 -38.47 -23.49 -10.70
C PRO A 725 -39.21 -23.27 -12.00
N VAL A 726 -38.90 -24.05 -13.04
CA VAL A 726 -39.55 -23.91 -14.36
C VAL A 726 -40.27 -25.20 -14.74
N THR A 727 -41.51 -25.08 -15.16
CA THR A 727 -42.25 -26.14 -15.84
C THR A 727 -42.50 -25.73 -17.27
N VAL A 728 -42.11 -26.58 -18.21
CA VAL A 728 -42.40 -26.46 -19.64
C VAL A 728 -43.57 -27.40 -19.96
N SER A 729 -44.57 -26.93 -20.66
CA SER A 729 -45.67 -27.77 -21.15
C SER A 729 -45.96 -27.58 -22.63
N VAL A 730 -46.35 -28.66 -23.27
CA VAL A 730 -46.69 -28.71 -24.70
C VAL A 730 -47.99 -29.53 -24.87
N PRO A 731 -48.94 -29.06 -25.64
CA PRO A 731 -50.16 -29.81 -25.90
C PRO A 731 -49.88 -31.22 -26.47
N ASP A 732 -50.50 -32.25 -25.92
CA ASP A 732 -50.44 -33.60 -26.51
C ASP A 732 -51.41 -33.73 -27.70
N THR A 733 -50.87 -33.57 -28.90
CA THR A 733 -51.67 -33.66 -30.16
C THR A 733 -52.10 -35.08 -30.53
N THR A 734 -51.74 -36.11 -29.76
CA THR A 734 -52.09 -37.49 -29.97
C THR A 734 -53.48 -37.87 -29.38
N GLY A 735 -54.08 -36.93 -28.67
CA GLY A 735 -55.48 -37.06 -28.22
C GLY A 735 -56.48 -36.80 -29.38
N THR A 736 -57.73 -37.30 -29.25
CA THR A 736 -58.81 -36.97 -30.13
C THR A 736 -59.77 -35.97 -29.50
N ASP A 737 -60.56 -35.23 -30.25
CA ASP A 737 -61.48 -34.25 -29.70
C ASP A 737 -62.49 -34.89 -28.71
N GLU A 738 -62.74 -36.22 -28.83
CA GLU A 738 -63.61 -36.99 -27.94
C GLU A 738 -62.81 -37.49 -26.66
N ASN A 739 -61.48 -37.54 -26.72
CA ASN A 739 -60.66 -37.98 -25.60
C ASN A 739 -59.33 -37.21 -25.60
N PRO A 740 -59.34 -35.92 -25.17
CA PRO A 740 -58.18 -35.12 -25.14
C PRO A 740 -57.18 -35.65 -24.08
N LYS A 741 -55.91 -35.74 -24.44
CA LYS A 741 -54.84 -36.08 -23.50
C LYS A 741 -54.34 -34.82 -22.77
N PRO A 742 -53.87 -34.98 -21.53
CA PRO A 742 -53.24 -33.85 -20.83
C PRO A 742 -51.96 -33.41 -21.51
N ASP A 743 -51.63 -32.13 -21.37
CA ASP A 743 -50.39 -31.59 -21.88
C ASP A 743 -49.17 -32.36 -21.32
N ARG A 744 -48.17 -32.56 -22.15
CA ARG A 744 -46.88 -33.12 -21.74
C ARG A 744 -46.13 -32.05 -20.99
N THR A 745 -45.59 -32.36 -19.83
CA THR A 745 -44.84 -31.41 -18.98
C THR A 745 -43.49 -31.94 -18.58
N SER A 746 -42.53 -31.03 -18.42
CA SER A 746 -41.18 -31.34 -17.90
C SER A 746 -40.58 -30.14 -17.20
N THR A 747 -39.72 -30.39 -16.24
CA THR A 747 -38.96 -29.35 -15.53
C THR A 747 -37.53 -29.26 -16.03
N THR A 748 -37.09 -30.15 -16.91
CA THR A 748 -35.71 -30.18 -17.41
C THR A 748 -35.65 -30.07 -18.94
N ALA A 749 -36.37 -30.90 -19.65
CA ALA A 749 -36.43 -30.85 -21.10
C ALA A 749 -37.66 -31.53 -21.63
N LEU A 750 -38.18 -31.04 -22.76
CA LEU A 750 -39.37 -31.58 -23.46
C LEU A 750 -39.22 -31.44 -24.98
N GLY A 751 -39.74 -32.39 -25.75
CA GLY A 751 -39.78 -32.30 -27.23
C GLY A 751 -41.03 -31.58 -27.71
N ALA A 752 -40.91 -30.58 -28.57
CA ALA A 752 -42.02 -29.88 -29.22
C ALA A 752 -41.83 -29.82 -30.74
N GLU A 753 -42.92 -29.94 -31.50
CA GLU A 753 -42.89 -29.83 -32.96
C GLU A 753 -42.78 -28.36 -33.40
N PRO A 754 -42.23 -28.07 -34.59
CA PRO A 754 -42.23 -26.72 -35.10
C PRO A 754 -43.62 -26.12 -35.12
N GLU A 755 -43.72 -24.81 -34.78
CA GLU A 755 -44.95 -24.04 -34.66
C GLU A 755 -45.88 -24.47 -33.50
N GLN A 756 -45.56 -25.55 -32.76
CA GLN A 756 -46.27 -25.94 -31.58
C GLN A 756 -46.12 -24.90 -30.48
N LEU A 757 -47.22 -24.56 -29.78
CA LEU A 757 -47.20 -23.62 -28.68
C LEU A 757 -46.60 -24.29 -27.45
N VAL A 758 -45.52 -23.71 -26.95
CA VAL A 758 -44.83 -24.11 -25.71
C VAL A 758 -45.21 -23.12 -24.61
N THR A 759 -45.68 -23.64 -23.48
CA THR A 759 -46.03 -22.84 -22.30
C THR A 759 -44.95 -23.00 -21.24
N LEU A 760 -44.49 -21.89 -20.69
CA LEU A 760 -43.52 -21.78 -19.61
C LEU A 760 -44.20 -21.29 -18.35
N LYS A 761 -43.98 -21.93 -17.23
CA LYS A 761 -44.48 -21.53 -15.95
C LYS A 761 -43.40 -21.52 -14.90
N PHE A 762 -43.32 -20.43 -14.16
CA PHE A 762 -42.32 -20.24 -13.10
C PHE A 762 -42.95 -20.42 -11.72
N ASP A 763 -42.31 -21.17 -10.85
CA ASP A 763 -42.69 -21.30 -9.45
C ASP A 763 -41.88 -20.32 -8.58
N ALA A 764 -42.49 -19.19 -8.23
CA ALA A 764 -41.88 -18.15 -7.43
C ALA A 764 -41.47 -18.59 -6.00
N ALA A 765 -42.06 -19.69 -5.49
CA ALA A 765 -41.71 -20.22 -4.17
C ALA A 765 -40.30 -20.87 -4.14
N THR A 766 -39.71 -21.12 -5.30
CA THR A 766 -38.37 -21.71 -5.42
C THR A 766 -37.23 -20.67 -5.40
N LEU A 767 -37.55 -19.38 -5.47
CA LEU A 767 -36.57 -18.33 -5.38
C LEU A 767 -36.04 -18.17 -3.95
N PRO A 768 -34.76 -17.87 -3.77
CA PRO A 768 -34.23 -17.48 -2.48
C PRO A 768 -34.90 -16.22 -1.92
N ASP A 769 -34.90 -16.06 -0.59
CA ASP A 769 -35.57 -14.95 0.09
C ASP A 769 -35.08 -13.57 -0.46
N GLY A 770 -36.06 -12.74 -0.82
CA GLY A 770 -35.84 -11.40 -1.32
C GLY A 770 -35.58 -11.27 -2.83
N TYR A 771 -35.40 -12.38 -3.54
CA TYR A 771 -35.30 -12.35 -5.01
C TYR A 771 -36.68 -12.34 -5.65
N THR A 772 -36.79 -11.71 -6.80
CA THR A 772 -38.01 -11.73 -7.60
C THR A 772 -37.73 -12.17 -9.03
N PHE A 773 -38.72 -12.83 -9.67
CA PHE A 773 -38.65 -13.20 -11.07
C PHE A 773 -38.50 -11.93 -11.94
N GLY A 774 -37.61 -11.96 -12.94
CA GLY A 774 -37.42 -10.88 -13.90
C GLY A 774 -38.18 -11.11 -15.20
N GLN A 775 -37.58 -11.78 -16.14
CA GLN A 775 -38.19 -12.06 -17.44
C GLN A 775 -37.69 -13.39 -18.02
N TRP A 776 -38.50 -13.96 -18.88
CA TRP A 776 -38.14 -15.14 -19.65
C TRP A 776 -37.11 -14.80 -20.76
N VAL A 777 -36.17 -15.70 -21.00
CA VAL A 777 -35.25 -15.67 -22.13
C VAL A 777 -35.27 -17.02 -22.82
N VAL A 778 -35.72 -17.07 -24.06
CA VAL A 778 -35.71 -18.26 -24.89
C VAL A 778 -34.76 -18.05 -26.06
N THR A 779 -33.78 -18.93 -26.19
CA THR A 779 -32.74 -18.83 -27.23
C THR A 779 -32.82 -20.03 -28.16
N GLN A 780 -32.96 -19.78 -29.42
CA GLN A 780 -32.83 -20.76 -30.50
C GLN A 780 -31.35 -21.09 -30.70
N LEU A 781 -31.02 -22.38 -30.83
CA LEU A 781 -29.62 -22.82 -30.89
C LEU A 781 -29.06 -22.94 -32.32
N LEU A 782 -29.87 -23.10 -33.33
CA LEU A 782 -29.48 -23.34 -34.72
C LEU A 782 -30.33 -22.52 -35.70
N PRO A 783 -29.83 -22.06 -36.87
CA PRO A 783 -28.44 -22.13 -37.33
C PRO A 783 -27.51 -21.16 -36.61
N GLU A 784 -28.06 -20.13 -35.98
CA GLU A 784 -27.39 -19.14 -35.16
C GLU A 784 -28.16 -18.95 -33.87
N GLN A 785 -27.46 -18.63 -32.78
CA GLN A 785 -28.12 -18.34 -31.50
C GLN A 785 -28.90 -17.02 -31.62
N THR A 786 -30.18 -17.09 -31.60
CA THR A 786 -31.10 -15.94 -31.67
C THR A 786 -32.19 -16.05 -30.60
N THR A 787 -32.62 -14.89 -30.11
CA THR A 787 -33.69 -14.83 -29.11
C THR A 787 -35.03 -15.12 -29.77
N VAL A 788 -35.81 -16.04 -29.21
CA VAL A 788 -37.19 -16.35 -29.62
C VAL A 788 -38.13 -15.39 -28.92
N GLU A 789 -39.09 -14.83 -29.66
CA GLU A 789 -40.10 -13.94 -29.07
C GLU A 789 -41.02 -14.71 -28.11
N VAL A 790 -41.11 -14.21 -26.89
CA VAL A 790 -41.91 -14.81 -25.82
C VAL A 790 -43.11 -13.91 -25.51
N THR A 791 -44.32 -14.46 -25.54
CA THR A 791 -45.54 -13.74 -25.20
C THR A 791 -45.91 -14.01 -23.73
N ALA A 792 -45.92 -12.97 -22.89
CA ALA A 792 -46.33 -13.10 -21.50
C ALA A 792 -47.83 -13.39 -21.39
N VAL A 793 -48.21 -14.41 -20.62
CA VAL A 793 -49.57 -14.75 -20.25
C VAL A 793 -49.90 -14.17 -18.87
N SER A 794 -48.90 -14.18 -17.96
CA SER A 794 -48.93 -13.53 -16.64
C SER A 794 -47.51 -13.14 -16.24
N ASP A 795 -47.36 -12.58 -15.05
CA ASP A 795 -46.02 -12.24 -14.51
C ASP A 795 -45.08 -13.46 -14.38
N LEU A 796 -45.65 -14.68 -14.27
CA LEU A 796 -44.90 -15.92 -14.05
C LEU A 796 -45.17 -16.99 -15.14
N GLU A 797 -45.95 -16.66 -16.14
CA GLU A 797 -46.33 -17.60 -17.21
C GLU A 797 -46.21 -16.93 -18.58
N ALA A 798 -45.60 -17.63 -19.53
CA ALA A 798 -45.42 -17.15 -20.87
C ALA A 798 -45.51 -18.27 -21.90
N THR A 799 -45.71 -17.92 -23.16
CA THR A 799 -45.75 -18.86 -24.29
C THR A 799 -44.85 -18.40 -25.40
N PHE A 800 -44.37 -19.35 -26.18
CA PHE A 800 -43.69 -19.10 -27.45
C PHE A 800 -44.05 -20.17 -28.48
N SER A 801 -43.96 -19.83 -29.76
CA SER A 801 -44.11 -20.80 -30.85
C SER A 801 -42.77 -21.50 -31.07
N MET A 802 -42.76 -22.83 -31.07
CA MET A 802 -41.54 -23.61 -31.25
C MET A 802 -40.90 -23.37 -32.61
N PRO A 803 -39.66 -22.86 -32.69
CA PRO A 803 -38.95 -22.75 -33.97
C PRO A 803 -38.58 -24.15 -34.49
N ALA A 804 -38.21 -24.21 -35.77
CA ALA A 804 -37.65 -25.44 -36.37
C ALA A 804 -36.22 -25.69 -35.93
N SER A 805 -35.94 -25.61 -34.62
CA SER A 805 -34.64 -25.71 -33.99
C SER A 805 -34.76 -26.00 -32.48
N PRO A 806 -33.82 -26.70 -31.88
CA PRO A 806 -33.77 -26.81 -30.42
C PRO A 806 -33.65 -25.42 -29.76
N VAL A 807 -34.27 -25.26 -28.59
CA VAL A 807 -34.22 -24.02 -27.81
C VAL A 807 -33.77 -24.25 -26.38
N THR A 808 -33.09 -23.25 -25.81
CA THR A 808 -32.81 -23.16 -24.39
C THR A 808 -33.71 -22.11 -23.76
N VAL A 809 -34.40 -22.49 -22.69
CA VAL A 809 -35.23 -21.62 -21.85
C VAL A 809 -34.47 -21.28 -20.57
N THR A 810 -34.28 -20.00 -20.30
CA THR A 810 -33.76 -19.49 -19.03
C THR A 810 -34.59 -18.27 -18.62
N PHE A 811 -34.24 -17.64 -17.52
CA PHE A 811 -34.93 -16.46 -17.00
C PHE A 811 -33.94 -15.58 -16.21
N THR A 812 -34.30 -14.31 -16.06
CA THR A 812 -33.54 -13.38 -15.18
C THR A 812 -34.22 -13.28 -13.82
N VAL A 813 -33.46 -12.92 -12.81
CA VAL A 813 -33.96 -12.63 -11.47
C VAL A 813 -33.46 -11.25 -11.01
N ASN A 814 -34.27 -10.56 -10.20
CA ASN A 814 -33.88 -9.32 -9.58
C ASN A 814 -33.47 -9.62 -8.14
N ALA A 815 -32.27 -9.20 -7.79
CA ALA A 815 -31.76 -9.31 -6.42
C ALA A 815 -32.53 -8.37 -5.46
N PRO A 816 -32.57 -8.68 -4.16
CA PRO A 816 -33.22 -7.82 -3.18
C PRO A 816 -32.55 -6.44 -3.15
N VAL A 817 -33.33 -5.38 -3.28
CA VAL A 817 -32.88 -4.00 -3.11
C VAL A 817 -32.73 -3.78 -1.62
N GLU A 818 -31.52 -3.52 -1.14
CA GLU A 818 -31.27 -3.11 0.23
C GLU A 818 -32.02 -1.78 0.46
N PRO A 819 -32.90 -1.65 1.46
CA PRO A 819 -33.65 -0.43 1.66
C PRO A 819 -32.71 0.71 2.03
N GLU A 820 -32.71 1.79 1.26
CA GLU A 820 -32.11 3.04 1.69
C GLU A 820 -32.73 3.46 3.04
N PRO A 821 -31.90 3.89 4.03
CA PRO A 821 -32.45 4.36 5.29
C PRO A 821 -33.27 5.63 5.05
N ASP A 822 -34.49 5.63 5.51
CA ASP A 822 -35.41 6.78 5.52
C ASP A 822 -34.73 8.03 6.09
N PRO A 823 -34.95 9.19 5.50
CA PRO A 823 -34.45 10.45 6.05
C PRO A 823 -35.15 10.77 7.38
N GLU A 824 -34.39 10.81 8.46
CA GLU A 824 -34.89 11.25 9.75
C GLU A 824 -35.39 12.72 9.71
N PRO A 825 -36.46 13.02 10.41
CA PRO A 825 -37.01 14.38 10.44
C PRO A 825 -36.15 15.30 11.30
N SER A 826 -35.92 16.49 10.77
CA SER A 826 -35.29 17.62 11.45
C SER A 826 -35.97 17.92 12.77
N GLY A 827 -35.29 17.71 13.88
CA GLY A 827 -35.69 18.07 15.22
C GLY A 827 -34.51 18.70 15.97
N ASP A 828 -34.64 19.95 16.21
CA ASP A 828 -33.81 20.89 16.95
C ASP A 828 -33.43 20.39 18.37
N GLY A 829 -32.18 20.60 18.77
CA GLY A 829 -31.76 20.73 20.16
C GLY A 829 -30.83 19.70 20.76
N GLY A 830 -29.60 20.13 21.06
CA GLY A 830 -28.80 19.51 22.12
C GLY A 830 -27.31 19.33 21.85
N THR A 831 -26.55 20.35 22.19
CA THR A 831 -25.10 20.34 22.44
C THR A 831 -24.63 19.13 23.27
N GLY A 832 -23.82 18.28 22.73
CA GLY A 832 -23.16 17.23 23.53
C GLY A 832 -22.38 16.14 22.82
N ALA A 833 -22.16 16.19 21.50
CA ALA A 833 -21.52 15.10 20.77
C ALA A 833 -20.45 15.53 19.75
N VAL A 834 -19.66 16.56 20.03
CA VAL A 834 -18.71 17.12 19.04
C VAL A 834 -17.27 16.60 19.22
N ILE A 835 -16.95 15.85 20.28
CA ILE A 835 -15.56 15.38 20.50
C ILE A 835 -15.32 13.95 20.01
N ALA A 836 -16.34 13.11 19.85
CA ALA A 836 -16.19 11.76 19.32
C ALA A 836 -16.23 11.70 17.78
N GLY A 837 -16.86 12.68 17.11
CA GLY A 837 -17.00 12.69 15.64
C GLY A 837 -15.74 13.11 14.88
N ALA A 838 -14.85 13.87 15.51
CA ALA A 838 -13.62 14.34 14.84
C ALA A 838 -12.53 13.28 14.71
N LEU A 839 -12.52 12.25 15.57
CA LEU A 839 -11.56 11.12 15.51
C LEU A 839 -12.00 10.03 14.54
N ILE A 840 -13.31 9.86 14.31
CA ILE A 840 -13.85 8.87 13.36
C ILE A 840 -13.89 9.45 11.93
N GLY A 841 -14.10 10.75 11.80
CA GLY A 841 -14.12 11.44 10.50
C GLY A 841 -12.75 11.50 9.80
N GLY A 842 -11.65 11.58 10.55
CA GLY A 842 -10.29 11.64 10.00
C GLY A 842 -9.84 10.34 9.33
N THR A 843 -10.12 9.20 9.97
CA THR A 843 -9.77 7.88 9.42
C THR A 843 -10.67 7.49 8.26
N ALA A 844 -11.96 7.78 8.32
CA ALA A 844 -12.89 7.57 7.20
C ALA A 844 -12.54 8.47 6.00
N TYR A 845 -12.10 9.72 6.26
CA TYR A 845 -11.65 10.63 5.20
C TYR A 845 -10.38 10.15 4.51
N LEU A 846 -9.39 9.63 5.25
CA LEU A 846 -8.13 9.13 4.69
C LEU A 846 -8.29 7.79 3.96
N LEU A 847 -9.11 6.88 4.48
CA LEU A 847 -9.42 5.61 3.83
C LEU A 847 -10.33 5.81 2.62
N GLY A 848 -11.34 6.67 2.74
CA GLY A 848 -12.24 7.02 1.65
C GLY A 848 -11.53 7.76 0.51
N THR A 849 -10.59 8.64 0.83
CA THR A 849 -9.82 9.39 -0.17
C THR A 849 -8.79 8.52 -0.89
N ARG A 850 -8.19 7.54 -0.21
CA ARG A 850 -7.32 6.56 -0.86
C ARG A 850 -8.12 5.64 -1.78
N ALA A 851 -9.18 5.02 -1.28
CA ALA A 851 -10.06 4.15 -2.07
C ALA A 851 -10.68 4.90 -3.26
N TRP A 852 -10.98 6.18 -3.08
CA TRP A 852 -11.51 7.02 -4.14
C TRP A 852 -10.46 7.39 -5.18
N LEU A 853 -9.24 7.77 -4.78
CA LEU A 853 -8.14 8.01 -5.71
C LEU A 853 -7.73 6.72 -6.45
N GLU A 854 -7.60 5.61 -5.75
CA GLU A 854 -7.29 4.31 -6.35
C GLU A 854 -8.42 3.82 -7.27
N GLY A 855 -9.70 4.01 -6.88
CA GLY A 855 -10.86 3.65 -7.70
C GLY A 855 -11.02 4.50 -8.95
N THR A 856 -10.59 5.76 -8.90
CA THR A 856 -10.78 6.73 -10.00
C THR A 856 -9.59 6.76 -10.96
N TYR A 857 -8.37 6.63 -10.44
CA TYR A 857 -7.13 6.64 -11.25
C TYR A 857 -6.50 5.26 -11.41
N GLY A 858 -6.91 4.27 -10.59
CA GLY A 858 -6.18 3.03 -10.44
C GLY A 858 -4.91 3.13 -9.59
N TYR A 859 -4.50 4.35 -9.20
CA TYR A 859 -3.31 4.60 -8.37
C TYR A 859 -3.38 5.99 -7.70
N VAL A 860 -2.52 6.22 -6.70
CA VAL A 860 -2.34 7.53 -6.08
C VAL A 860 -1.17 8.23 -6.77
N PRO A 861 -1.36 9.41 -7.38
CA PRO A 861 -0.27 10.10 -8.07
C PRO A 861 0.88 10.42 -7.12
N ALA A 862 2.09 9.97 -7.45
CA ALA A 862 3.30 10.22 -6.66
C ALA A 862 4.03 11.50 -7.08
N ASN A 863 3.88 11.92 -8.33
CA ASN A 863 4.54 13.09 -8.89
C ASN A 863 3.59 13.97 -9.71
N ARG A 864 4.06 15.14 -10.11
CA ARG A 864 3.25 16.12 -10.83
C ARG A 864 2.80 15.65 -12.21
N MET A 865 3.59 14.83 -12.89
CA MET A 865 3.21 14.32 -14.21
C MET A 865 2.08 13.30 -14.08
N GLU A 866 2.17 12.39 -13.14
CA GLU A 866 1.09 11.43 -12.88
C GLU A 866 -0.21 12.14 -12.50
N LEU A 867 -0.13 13.20 -11.67
CA LEU A 867 -1.30 14.00 -11.35
C LEU A 867 -1.87 14.70 -12.59
N ALA A 868 -1.02 15.31 -13.41
CA ALA A 868 -1.47 16.00 -14.64
C ALA A 868 -2.15 15.02 -15.61
N LEU A 869 -1.54 13.87 -15.86
CA LEU A 869 -2.11 12.83 -16.72
C LEU A 869 -3.46 12.30 -16.18
N GLY A 870 -3.56 12.11 -14.87
CA GLY A 870 -4.80 11.69 -14.23
C GLY A 870 -5.93 12.72 -14.38
N LEU A 871 -5.66 13.98 -14.08
CA LEU A 871 -6.63 15.08 -14.23
C LEU A 871 -7.07 15.25 -15.70
N TRP A 872 -6.12 15.23 -16.63
CA TRP A 872 -6.39 15.37 -18.06
C TRP A 872 -7.21 14.21 -18.64
N LYS A 873 -6.88 12.97 -18.27
CA LYS A 873 -7.65 11.78 -18.67
C LYS A 873 -9.08 11.82 -18.14
N ARG A 874 -9.27 12.28 -16.90
CA ARG A 874 -10.61 12.44 -16.32
C ARG A 874 -11.45 13.47 -17.05
N ALA A 875 -10.83 14.51 -17.57
CA ALA A 875 -11.47 15.51 -18.43
C ALA A 875 -11.70 15.02 -19.87
N ASN A 876 -11.46 13.76 -20.17
CA ASN A 876 -11.58 13.15 -21.51
C ASN A 876 -10.56 13.68 -22.53
N CYS A 877 -9.32 13.91 -22.09
CA CYS A 877 -8.15 14.26 -22.89
C CYS A 877 -8.36 15.51 -23.79
N PRO A 878 -8.83 16.65 -23.26
CA PRO A 878 -9.07 17.82 -24.07
C PRO A 878 -7.75 18.38 -24.64
N ALA A 879 -7.79 18.88 -25.87
CA ALA A 879 -6.63 19.50 -26.49
C ALA A 879 -6.28 20.82 -25.78
N PRO A 880 -5.00 21.05 -25.41
CA PRO A 880 -4.58 22.35 -24.89
C PRO A 880 -4.65 23.43 -25.97
N VAL A 881 -4.82 24.69 -25.57
CA VAL A 881 -4.85 25.85 -26.47
C VAL A 881 -3.44 26.20 -26.93
N SER A 882 -2.44 26.17 -26.02
CA SER A 882 -1.03 26.41 -26.36
C SER A 882 -0.38 25.21 -27.03
N THR A 883 0.52 25.48 -27.96
CA THR A 883 1.36 24.49 -28.63
C THR A 883 2.81 24.49 -28.14
N GLU A 884 3.14 25.35 -27.18
CA GLU A 884 4.50 25.43 -26.62
C GLU A 884 4.82 24.17 -25.80
N LEU A 885 6.08 23.70 -25.85
CA LEU A 885 6.53 22.50 -25.17
C LEU A 885 7.33 22.84 -23.93
N TYR A 886 7.06 22.17 -22.81
CA TYR A 886 7.90 22.24 -21.61
C TYR A 886 9.26 21.58 -21.87
N ALA A 887 10.33 22.29 -21.54
CA ALA A 887 11.70 21.84 -21.79
C ALA A 887 12.09 20.58 -21.01
N ASP A 888 11.49 20.37 -19.84
CA ASP A 888 11.75 19.29 -18.90
C ASP A 888 10.79 18.09 -19.05
N ILE A 889 9.93 18.09 -20.09
CA ILE A 889 9.10 16.95 -20.50
C ILE A 889 9.62 16.44 -21.84
N GLY A 890 9.67 15.14 -22.05
CA GLY A 890 10.12 14.55 -23.31
C GLY A 890 9.37 15.12 -24.54
N GLN A 891 10.09 15.67 -25.50
CA GLN A 891 9.46 16.31 -26.66
C GLN A 891 8.64 15.35 -27.53
N ASN A 892 8.90 14.05 -27.44
CA ASN A 892 8.16 13.01 -28.16
C ASN A 892 6.98 12.45 -27.34
N ASP A 893 6.82 12.87 -26.07
CA ASP A 893 5.73 12.44 -25.22
C ASP A 893 4.55 13.42 -25.35
N ALA A 894 3.77 13.22 -26.42
CA ALA A 894 2.67 14.09 -26.76
C ALA A 894 1.59 14.17 -25.68
N ASP A 895 1.29 13.05 -25.01
CA ASP A 895 0.29 12.99 -23.96
C ASP A 895 0.75 13.73 -22.69
N ALA A 896 2.00 13.54 -22.29
CA ALA A 896 2.56 14.25 -21.14
C ALA A 896 2.63 15.77 -21.37
N GLN A 897 3.04 16.18 -22.57
CA GLN A 897 3.06 17.57 -22.99
C GLN A 897 1.65 18.18 -23.03
N ALA A 898 0.66 17.47 -23.57
CA ALA A 898 -0.73 17.93 -23.63
C ALA A 898 -1.36 18.01 -22.24
N ALA A 899 -1.16 17.01 -21.39
CA ALA A 899 -1.69 16.97 -20.04
C ALA A 899 -1.13 18.09 -19.16
N ALA A 900 0.20 18.32 -19.23
CA ALA A 900 0.84 19.37 -18.45
C ALA A 900 0.31 20.75 -18.83
N ARG A 901 0.25 21.06 -20.14
CA ARG A 901 -0.26 22.35 -20.64
C ARG A 901 -1.72 22.54 -20.30
N TRP A 902 -2.56 21.58 -20.59
CA TRP A 902 -3.99 21.71 -20.30
C TRP A 902 -4.23 21.95 -18.81
N CYS A 903 -3.54 21.23 -17.93
CA CYS A 903 -3.69 21.44 -16.48
C CYS A 903 -3.24 22.83 -16.02
N VAL A 904 -2.22 23.41 -16.67
CA VAL A 904 -1.79 24.79 -16.38
C VAL A 904 -2.79 25.80 -16.93
N GLU A 905 -3.28 25.64 -18.14
CA GLU A 905 -4.31 26.49 -18.76
C GLU A 905 -5.61 26.52 -17.95
N GLN A 906 -5.99 25.38 -17.35
CA GLN A 906 -7.16 25.29 -16.48
C GLN A 906 -6.90 25.77 -15.03
N GLY A 907 -5.68 26.23 -14.73
CA GLY A 907 -5.31 26.69 -13.39
C GLY A 907 -5.23 25.58 -12.32
N LEU A 908 -5.25 24.30 -12.76
CA LEU A 908 -5.16 23.14 -11.87
C LEU A 908 -3.74 22.94 -11.36
N LEU A 909 -2.73 23.22 -12.18
CA LEU A 909 -1.32 23.16 -11.84
C LEU A 909 -0.63 24.46 -12.28
N LYS A 910 0.59 24.70 -11.82
CA LYS A 910 1.39 25.89 -12.19
C LYS A 910 2.65 25.43 -12.91
N ASP A 911 3.12 26.20 -13.86
CA ASP A 911 4.46 26.09 -14.44
C ASP A 911 5.46 26.96 -13.70
N TYR A 912 6.73 26.84 -14.05
CA TYR A 912 7.84 27.54 -13.43
C TYR A 912 8.62 28.28 -14.50
N HIS A 913 8.82 29.58 -14.28
CA HIS A 913 9.53 30.47 -15.19
C HIS A 913 10.89 30.81 -14.58
N GLU A 914 11.96 30.37 -15.24
CA GLU A 914 13.34 30.63 -14.81
C GLU A 914 14.01 31.54 -15.85
N GLN A 915 14.51 32.69 -15.42
CA GLN A 915 15.30 33.58 -16.29
C GLN A 915 16.75 33.08 -16.37
N ASN A 916 17.20 32.84 -17.58
CA ASN A 916 18.58 32.45 -17.85
C ASN A 916 19.51 33.69 -17.84
N ASP A 917 20.81 33.46 -17.65
CA ASP A 917 21.85 34.51 -17.62
C ASP A 917 21.94 35.31 -18.96
N ASP A 918 21.43 34.75 -20.04
CA ASP A 918 21.37 35.39 -21.37
C ASP A 918 20.09 36.22 -21.60
N GLY A 919 19.19 36.33 -20.58
CA GLY A 919 17.95 37.05 -20.66
C GLY A 919 16.80 36.29 -21.32
N THR A 920 16.99 35.04 -21.69
CA THR A 920 15.92 34.17 -22.16
C THR A 920 15.18 33.56 -20.99
N GLU A 921 13.90 33.23 -21.15
CA GLU A 921 13.08 32.57 -20.15
C GLU A 921 12.91 31.10 -20.50
N THR A 922 13.19 30.23 -19.55
CA THR A 922 12.90 28.79 -19.69
C THR A 922 11.67 28.44 -18.84
N VAL A 923 10.66 27.87 -19.49
CA VAL A 923 9.44 27.42 -18.83
C VAL A 923 9.51 25.91 -18.59
N THR A 924 9.37 25.50 -17.33
CA THR A 924 9.44 24.09 -16.90
C THR A 924 8.20 23.69 -16.15
N PHE A 925 7.85 22.41 -16.24
CA PHE A 925 6.70 21.84 -15.53
C PHE A 925 7.08 21.15 -14.22
N LYS A 926 8.33 20.73 -14.07
CA LYS A 926 8.88 19.91 -12.98
C LYS A 926 8.11 18.59 -12.80
N PRO A 927 8.08 17.73 -13.82
CA PRO A 927 7.24 16.53 -13.88
C PRO A 927 7.49 15.54 -12.75
N GLY A 928 8.75 15.36 -12.33
CA GLY A 928 9.16 14.46 -11.26
C GLY A 928 8.95 14.98 -9.83
N ARG A 929 8.48 16.24 -9.67
CA ARG A 929 8.30 16.81 -8.32
C ARG A 929 7.21 16.06 -7.56
N TYR A 930 7.50 15.66 -6.33
CA TYR A 930 6.57 14.97 -5.44
C TYR A 930 5.27 15.74 -5.24
N VAL A 931 4.17 15.03 -5.17
CA VAL A 931 2.83 15.56 -4.94
C VAL A 931 2.25 14.94 -3.67
N ALA A 932 2.07 15.76 -2.66
CA ALA A 932 1.40 15.31 -1.44
C ALA A 932 -0.08 14.98 -1.70
N ARG A 933 -0.60 13.92 -1.07
CA ARG A 933 -2.00 13.48 -1.23
C ARG A 933 -3.04 14.58 -1.02
N PRO A 934 -2.95 15.45 0.00
CA PRO A 934 -3.90 16.56 0.16
C PRO A 934 -3.88 17.53 -1.03
N TYR A 935 -2.71 17.74 -1.63
CA TYR A 935 -2.59 18.58 -2.82
C TYR A 935 -3.26 17.93 -4.03
N ALA A 936 -3.05 16.64 -4.28
CA ALA A 936 -3.70 15.90 -5.35
C ALA A 936 -5.23 15.93 -5.21
N LEU A 937 -5.75 15.71 -4.01
CA LEU A 937 -7.19 15.78 -3.69
C LEU A 937 -7.78 17.16 -3.95
N THR A 938 -7.05 18.22 -3.57
CA THR A 938 -7.51 19.60 -3.80
C THR A 938 -7.63 19.90 -5.29
N ARG A 939 -6.65 19.44 -6.10
CA ARG A 939 -6.66 19.63 -7.57
C ARG A 939 -7.77 18.83 -8.23
N TRP A 940 -8.01 17.63 -7.74
CA TRP A 940 -9.13 16.84 -8.20
C TRP A 940 -10.47 17.50 -7.93
N TYR A 941 -10.71 17.94 -6.71
CA TYR A 941 -11.94 18.64 -6.36
C TYR A 941 -12.14 19.92 -7.21
N GLN A 942 -11.05 20.60 -7.54
CA GLN A 942 -11.09 21.74 -8.45
C GLN A 942 -11.46 21.32 -9.87
N LEU A 943 -10.97 20.17 -10.35
CA LEU A 943 -11.34 19.61 -11.65
C LEU A 943 -12.83 19.25 -11.70
N GLU A 944 -13.35 18.51 -10.72
CA GLU A 944 -14.78 18.13 -10.71
C GLU A 944 -15.68 19.37 -10.74
N LYS A 945 -15.34 20.38 -9.93
CA LYS A 945 -16.06 21.66 -9.95
C LYS A 945 -16.03 22.33 -11.33
N LEU A 946 -14.90 22.32 -12.01
CA LEU A 946 -14.75 22.87 -13.35
C LEU A 946 -15.56 22.10 -14.39
N LEU A 947 -15.61 20.77 -14.30
CA LEU A 947 -16.43 19.93 -15.15
C LEU A 947 -17.92 20.15 -14.92
N ASP A 948 -18.37 20.29 -13.69
CA ASP A 948 -19.76 20.62 -13.33
C ASP A 948 -20.17 21.99 -13.88
N GLU A 949 -19.30 23.00 -13.77
CA GLU A 949 -19.54 24.34 -14.34
C GLU A 949 -19.62 24.32 -15.86
N GLN A 950 -18.78 23.54 -16.53
CA GLN A 950 -18.83 23.36 -17.99
C GLN A 950 -20.09 22.63 -18.45
N GLN A 951 -20.54 21.63 -17.71
CA GLN A 951 -21.76 20.88 -17.99
C GLN A 951 -23.00 21.75 -17.78
N ALA A 952 -23.02 22.58 -16.73
CA ALA A 952 -24.10 23.56 -16.50
C ALA A 952 -24.16 24.61 -17.61
N ALA A 953 -23.02 25.14 -18.05
CA ALA A 953 -22.96 26.10 -19.16
C ALA A 953 -23.44 25.52 -20.50
N GLN A 954 -23.18 24.22 -20.75
CA GLN A 954 -23.70 23.53 -21.94
C GLN A 954 -25.20 23.29 -21.88
N ALA A 955 -25.76 23.10 -20.69
CA ALA A 955 -27.20 22.92 -20.47
C ALA A 955 -27.99 24.24 -20.62
N GLU A 956 -27.35 25.38 -20.44
CA GLU A 956 -27.98 26.72 -20.60
C GLU A 956 -27.97 27.26 -22.04
N THR A 957 -27.28 26.57 -22.99
CA THR A 957 -27.30 26.99 -24.41
C THR A 957 -28.52 26.39 -25.09
N PRO A 958 -29.54 27.19 -25.51
CA PRO A 958 -30.71 26.65 -26.20
C PRO A 958 -30.31 26.04 -27.53
N ALA A 959 -30.78 24.82 -27.82
CA ALA A 959 -30.62 24.16 -29.12
C ALA A 959 -31.19 25.10 -30.22
N GLU A 960 -30.35 25.58 -31.15
CA GLU A 960 -30.78 26.30 -32.36
C GLU A 960 -31.71 25.37 -33.12
N ALA A 961 -32.95 25.88 -33.35
CA ALA A 961 -33.94 25.17 -34.12
C ALA A 961 -33.44 24.96 -35.55
N PRO A 962 -33.67 23.80 -36.19
CA PRO A 962 -33.24 23.55 -37.56
C PRO A 962 -33.89 24.53 -38.51
N ALA A 963 -33.07 25.26 -39.27
CA ALA A 963 -33.51 26.15 -40.37
C ALA A 963 -34.38 25.40 -41.37
N GLN A 964 -35.65 25.83 -41.51
CA GLN A 964 -36.52 25.36 -42.58
C GLN A 964 -35.93 25.83 -43.94
N ILE A 965 -35.56 24.87 -44.74
CA ILE A 965 -35.26 25.07 -46.15
C ILE A 965 -36.59 25.33 -46.86
N SER A 966 -36.87 26.62 -47.23
CA SER A 966 -37.93 26.94 -48.16
C SER A 966 -37.45 26.69 -49.59
N GLU A 967 -38.05 25.70 -50.24
CA GLU A 967 -38.04 25.58 -51.70
C GLU A 967 -38.69 26.83 -52.33
N THR A 968 -37.98 27.54 -53.16
CA THR A 968 -38.42 28.15 -54.40
C THR A 968 -37.26 28.14 -55.44
#